data_96e39c89d29f95f955ce9d6611f482a6
#
_entry.id   96e39c89d29f95f955ce9d6611f482a6
#
_cell.length_a   1.000
_cell.length_b   1.000
_cell.length_c   1.000
_cell.angle_alpha   90.00
_cell.angle_beta   90.00
_cell.angle_gamma   90.00
#
_symmetry.space_group_name_H-M   'P 1'
#
loop_
_entity.id
_entity.type
_entity.pdbx_description
1 polymer ?
#
loop_
_entity_poly.entity_id
_entity_poly.type
_entity_poly.pdbx_seq_one_letter_code
_entity_poly.pdbx_strand_id
1 'polypeptide(L)'
;MQSNYVWSVAVDPGGNIWVGSPTSISRFNGKAFVHYTRQLQQTTRGINSTQQIDIVNDTTWWRVSGDIYFITKEKINYYVTPGPPGFVSSILAGKGELWVAKEGAVYHQYANKCDTIKFTLAEDQQLPNISRIFQAKDGIMWVTTNQGLYKIAGRQLVAYPIYLEAFPNPPLITSITQDKAGALWLGTNNGVIKVAGSTYQYYNKHNGLSDNGFSDLFTDTEGNVWMASDGQGIFRYSGTQFTGLDETMGLPSAQVMAIAGNRHDSLFLGTYDAGLYVFNDGKVSSLSFPSNPVPSVTSLCYTSGSKLWIGTRGRGLWSYNDDIFRQYEAPDRNFPSNFINRIYEDPDHRLWIGFANGAMLYEHDSFKTVPVKNESVVSFLTIGNDSVLIATDNGLKLYHAGAVTDFATNTIIDSSRVQCFILQGRELWLGSSDNGVLRYNMDRHKTLVINKSNGLRSDFIYNIIAGNDGNIWVGTGFGIHRIAMNQNDEPQITFYGKAQGITGMESNVNAVLKLPDGSIWFGTTNGALHYQPHTAVVSSAPSSIVLQSVKLTDESIIDHSYYDSTGNWYGIPYNLRLPYNKNNIAFTFQAITLSGVQQVVYRYRMDGLEAPWSQWSATNSVSYSALPPGKYVFHVQCQGAGEQTNPELTYSFEIITPFQKTRWFRLSVLIACILSGILLQYIVNSRKQHRLRLLSKLRSEEQAKIRLRTAEDFHDEIGNKLTRINVLTNVLKNKINLNPETTRILNQIEDNTAQLYGGTRDILWSLKPSNDNLYEILHRIRDFGGELFQDTEVDFTFTGTDEKWRNYRLPMDMSRNLIMIFKEALNNSLKYAHAKKVWLDVHFKSKGVLQMVLKDDGQGFDIRSVKKGNGINNMNVRAGRLNGKIYIDSRNGKGTIISLTFKIPPSGKIK
;
A
#
# COMPACT_ATOMS: atom_id res chain seq x y z
N MET A 1 2.78 11.88 -4.62
CA MET A 1 1.74 12.61 -5.39
C MET A 1 1.75 14.08 -5.00
N GLN A 2 1.38 14.97 -5.95
CA GLN A 2 1.28 16.41 -5.67
C GLN A 2 -0.09 16.83 -5.12
N SER A 3 -1.09 15.97 -5.21
CA SER A 3 -2.46 16.22 -4.74
C SER A 3 -3.09 14.93 -4.22
N ASN A 4 -3.95 15.06 -3.22
CA ASN A 4 -4.83 13.97 -2.75
C ASN A 4 -6.13 13.88 -3.58
N TYR A 5 -6.42 14.90 -4.37
CA TYR A 5 -7.51 14.86 -5.34
C TYR A 5 -7.01 14.18 -6.61
N VAL A 6 -7.58 13.03 -6.93
CA VAL A 6 -7.22 12.23 -8.10
C VAL A 6 -8.46 12.08 -8.98
N TRP A 7 -8.36 12.52 -10.23
CA TRP A 7 -9.47 12.52 -11.16
C TRP A 7 -9.42 11.41 -12.18
N SER A 8 -8.23 10.88 -12.45
CA SER A 8 -8.06 9.77 -13.37
C SER A 8 -6.86 8.91 -13.00
N VAL A 9 -6.96 7.61 -13.27
CA VAL A 9 -5.89 6.63 -13.10
C VAL A 9 -5.87 5.67 -14.27
N ALA A 10 -4.67 5.36 -14.78
CA ALA A 10 -4.47 4.37 -15.83
C ALA A 10 -3.13 3.65 -15.62
N VAL A 11 -2.97 2.46 -16.23
CA VAL A 11 -1.72 1.70 -16.19
C VAL A 11 -1.23 1.49 -17.62
N ASP A 12 0.02 1.82 -17.90
CA ASP A 12 0.62 1.58 -19.20
C ASP A 12 1.07 0.11 -19.37
N PRO A 13 1.35 -0.34 -20.61
CA PRO A 13 1.82 -1.72 -20.84
C PRO A 13 3.11 -2.10 -20.11
N GLY A 14 3.90 -1.12 -19.69
CA GLY A 14 5.11 -1.33 -18.88
C GLY A 14 4.84 -1.47 -17.38
N GLY A 15 3.57 -1.39 -16.93
CA GLY A 15 3.17 -1.48 -15.53
C GLY A 15 3.30 -0.17 -14.75
N ASN A 16 3.55 0.97 -15.41
CA ASN A 16 3.56 2.26 -14.73
C ASN A 16 2.14 2.77 -14.52
N ILE A 17 1.90 3.36 -13.35
CA ILE A 17 0.60 3.97 -13.02
C ILE A 17 0.63 5.45 -13.40
N TRP A 18 -0.30 5.86 -14.24
CA TRP A 18 -0.54 7.24 -14.59
C TRP A 18 -1.65 7.83 -13.73
N VAL A 19 -1.43 9.00 -13.21
CA VAL A 19 -2.33 9.66 -12.26
C VAL A 19 -2.59 11.07 -12.74
N GLY A 20 -3.85 11.37 -13.00
CA GLY A 20 -4.35 12.71 -13.29
C GLY A 20 -4.90 13.39 -12.06
N SER A 21 -4.46 14.60 -11.79
CA SER A 21 -4.96 15.45 -10.71
C SER A 21 -5.39 16.82 -11.24
N PRO A 22 -6.05 17.66 -10.44
CA PRO A 22 -6.44 19.00 -10.86
C PRO A 22 -5.30 19.85 -11.44
N THR A 23 -4.07 19.62 -10.98
CA THR A 23 -2.93 20.47 -11.29
C THR A 23 -1.78 19.75 -11.99
N SER A 24 -1.85 18.42 -12.15
CA SER A 24 -0.72 17.66 -12.67
C SER A 24 -1.13 16.34 -13.32
N ILE A 25 -0.30 15.90 -14.27
CA ILE A 25 -0.21 14.49 -14.66
C ILE A 25 1.08 13.93 -14.10
N SER A 26 1.00 12.77 -13.53
CA SER A 26 2.13 12.09 -12.93
C SER A 26 2.16 10.63 -13.36
N ARG A 27 3.34 10.11 -13.62
CA ARG A 27 3.58 8.70 -13.91
C ARG A 27 4.39 8.09 -12.78
N PHE A 28 3.89 7.03 -12.21
CA PHE A 28 4.53 6.27 -11.14
C PHE A 28 5.06 4.95 -11.68
N ASN A 29 6.34 4.67 -11.48
CA ASN A 29 7.03 3.49 -12.01
C ASN A 29 7.29 2.42 -10.94
N GLY A 30 6.54 2.41 -9.85
CA GLY A 30 6.76 1.53 -8.71
C GLY A 30 7.71 2.10 -7.65
N LYS A 31 8.42 3.20 -7.93
CA LYS A 31 9.37 3.87 -7.03
C LYS A 31 9.14 5.36 -6.89
N ALA A 32 8.97 6.07 -8.01
CA ALA A 32 8.86 7.52 -8.06
C ALA A 32 7.76 8.00 -8.98
N PHE A 33 7.30 9.20 -8.69
CA PHE A 33 6.48 9.97 -9.61
C PHE A 33 7.35 10.86 -10.49
N VAL A 34 7.14 10.79 -11.80
CA VAL A 34 7.56 11.80 -12.76
C VAL A 34 6.39 12.70 -13.07
N HIS A 35 6.59 14.02 -12.98
CA HIS A 35 5.53 15.02 -13.13
C HIS A 35 5.67 15.77 -14.44
N TYR A 36 4.58 15.89 -15.18
CA TYR A 36 4.49 16.57 -16.48
C TYR A 36 3.84 17.96 -16.41
N THR A 37 3.65 18.49 -15.23
CA THR A 37 2.92 19.74 -14.96
C THR A 37 3.45 20.94 -15.75
N ARG A 38 4.78 21.09 -15.80
CA ARG A 38 5.45 22.23 -16.47
C ARG A 38 5.27 22.22 -17.99
N GLN A 39 5.24 21.04 -18.59
CA GLN A 39 5.05 20.87 -20.03
C GLN A 39 3.59 21.15 -20.43
N LEU A 40 2.63 20.78 -19.58
CA LEU A 40 1.23 21.07 -19.77
C LEU A 40 0.93 22.58 -19.72
N GLN A 41 1.51 23.30 -18.78
CA GLN A 41 1.32 24.77 -18.67
C GLN A 41 1.83 25.55 -19.88
N GLN A 42 2.81 25.02 -20.62
CA GLN A 42 3.33 25.63 -21.84
C GLN A 42 2.46 25.33 -23.07
N THR A 43 1.78 24.18 -23.08
CA THR A 43 0.99 23.71 -24.23
C THR A 43 -0.51 24.00 -24.10
N THR A 44 -1.03 24.04 -22.88
CA THR A 44 -2.45 24.31 -22.60
C THR A 44 -2.62 25.75 -22.23
N ARG A 45 -3.57 26.44 -22.81
CA ARG A 45 -3.90 27.86 -22.58
C ARG A 45 -4.35 28.15 -21.13
N GLY A 46 -3.49 27.89 -20.16
CA GLY A 46 -3.73 28.20 -18.74
C GLY A 46 -4.67 27.25 -18.00
N ILE A 47 -4.76 25.97 -18.38
CA ILE A 47 -5.76 25.05 -17.84
C ILE A 47 -5.14 23.94 -16.99
N ASN A 48 -5.76 23.68 -15.87
CA ASN A 48 -5.18 23.04 -14.72
C ASN A 48 -5.86 21.72 -14.32
N SER A 49 -6.51 20.96 -15.22
CA SER A 49 -7.24 19.77 -14.77
C SER A 49 -7.18 18.61 -15.73
N THR A 50 -6.45 17.58 -15.36
CA THR A 50 -6.47 16.29 -16.06
C THR A 50 -7.65 15.47 -15.59
N GLN A 51 -8.67 15.35 -16.44
CA GLN A 51 -9.94 14.70 -16.10
C GLN A 51 -10.02 13.25 -16.55
N GLN A 52 -9.20 12.83 -17.51
CA GLN A 52 -9.14 11.45 -17.97
C GLN A 52 -7.80 11.14 -18.63
N ILE A 53 -7.29 9.95 -18.36
CA ILE A 53 -6.12 9.37 -19.02
C ILE A 53 -6.54 8.06 -19.66
N ASP A 54 -6.09 7.81 -20.89
CA ASP A 54 -6.23 6.54 -21.57
C ASP A 54 -4.92 6.19 -22.28
N ILE A 55 -4.53 4.91 -22.30
CA ILE A 55 -3.23 4.49 -22.78
C ILE A 55 -3.39 3.37 -23.80
N VAL A 56 -2.84 3.61 -24.99
CA VAL A 56 -2.82 2.60 -26.05
C VAL A 56 -1.42 2.54 -26.64
N ASN A 57 -0.81 1.36 -26.57
CA ASN A 57 0.59 1.13 -26.95
C ASN A 57 1.53 2.10 -26.19
N ASP A 58 2.36 2.86 -26.92
CA ASP A 58 3.28 3.87 -26.35
C ASP A 58 2.69 5.29 -26.35
N THR A 59 1.39 5.42 -26.59
CA THR A 59 0.71 6.71 -26.64
C THR A 59 -0.22 6.85 -25.45
N THR A 60 -0.01 7.90 -24.66
CA THR A 60 -0.90 8.29 -23.56
C THR A 60 -1.79 9.42 -24.03
N TRP A 61 -3.09 9.20 -23.99
CA TRP A 61 -4.13 10.15 -24.35
C TRP A 61 -4.65 10.84 -23.10
N TRP A 62 -4.84 12.14 -23.17
CA TRP A 62 -5.32 12.94 -22.05
C TRP A 62 -6.49 13.80 -22.42
N ARG A 63 -7.47 13.84 -21.58
CA ARG A 63 -8.50 14.86 -21.59
C ARG A 63 -8.21 15.89 -20.50
N VAL A 64 -8.03 17.11 -20.91
CA VAL A 64 -7.74 18.26 -20.04
C VAL A 64 -8.76 19.33 -20.33
N SER A 65 -9.66 19.61 -19.37
CA SER A 65 -10.69 20.64 -19.46
C SER A 65 -11.52 20.64 -20.76
N GLY A 66 -11.81 19.46 -21.28
CA GLY A 66 -12.59 19.29 -22.50
C GLY A 66 -11.78 19.27 -23.81
N ASP A 67 -10.47 19.47 -23.73
CA ASP A 67 -9.54 19.29 -24.85
C ASP A 67 -8.81 17.95 -24.76
N ILE A 68 -8.34 17.44 -25.89
CA ILE A 68 -7.60 16.18 -25.98
C ILE A 68 -6.16 16.47 -26.33
N TYR A 69 -5.27 15.84 -25.59
CA TYR A 69 -3.84 15.81 -25.82
C TYR A 69 -3.33 14.38 -25.85
N PHE A 70 -2.21 14.15 -26.54
CA PHE A 70 -1.55 12.85 -26.49
C PHE A 70 -0.03 13.01 -26.41
N ILE A 71 0.62 12.08 -25.70
CA ILE A 71 2.08 11.98 -25.61
C ILE A 71 2.58 10.87 -26.51
N THR A 72 3.58 11.20 -27.31
CA THR A 72 4.44 10.25 -28.00
C THR A 72 5.90 10.65 -27.79
N LYS A 73 6.75 9.71 -27.35
CA LYS A 73 8.20 9.96 -27.16
C LYS A 73 8.48 11.28 -26.40
N GLU A 74 7.80 11.49 -25.29
CA GLU A 74 7.92 12.66 -24.40
C GLU A 74 7.45 14.01 -24.99
N LYS A 75 6.86 14.02 -26.19
CA LYS A 75 6.23 15.22 -26.75
C LYS A 75 4.74 15.22 -26.52
N ILE A 76 4.21 16.35 -26.07
CA ILE A 76 2.78 16.59 -25.90
C ILE A 76 2.25 17.21 -27.19
N ASN A 77 1.21 16.61 -27.75
CA ASN A 77 0.55 17.06 -28.97
C ASN A 77 -0.93 17.32 -28.68
N TYR A 78 -1.48 18.34 -29.33
CA TYR A 78 -2.92 18.65 -29.29
C TYR A 78 -3.67 17.82 -30.36
N TYR A 79 -4.84 17.35 -30.02
CA TYR A 79 -5.68 16.58 -30.92
C TYR A 79 -6.99 17.31 -31.24
N VAL A 80 -7.29 17.51 -32.53
CA VAL A 80 -8.55 18.11 -32.98
C VAL A 80 -9.65 17.05 -32.99
N THR A 81 -10.66 17.24 -32.15
CA THR A 81 -11.74 16.26 -31.97
C THR A 81 -12.71 16.21 -33.13
N PRO A 82 -13.26 15.04 -33.47
CA PRO A 82 -14.34 14.92 -34.46
C PRO A 82 -15.66 15.55 -33.97
N GLY A 83 -16.54 15.85 -34.94
CA GLY A 83 -17.86 16.45 -34.69
C GLY A 83 -17.86 17.95 -34.44
N PRO A 84 -19.00 18.54 -34.02
CA PRO A 84 -19.13 19.97 -33.80
C PRO A 84 -18.20 20.46 -32.68
N PRO A 85 -17.82 21.75 -32.65
CA PRO A 85 -17.13 22.33 -31.50
C PRO A 85 -17.93 22.11 -30.21
N GLY A 86 -17.28 21.72 -29.10
CA GLY A 86 -17.96 21.47 -27.84
C GLY A 86 -17.07 20.77 -26.82
N PHE A 87 -17.56 20.62 -25.58
CA PHE A 87 -16.85 20.06 -24.48
C PHE A 87 -16.74 18.54 -24.59
N VAL A 88 -15.53 17.99 -24.58
CA VAL A 88 -15.30 16.53 -24.53
C VAL A 88 -15.49 16.06 -23.12
N SER A 89 -16.43 15.16 -22.89
CA SER A 89 -16.70 14.58 -21.59
C SER A 89 -15.96 13.27 -21.33
N SER A 90 -15.67 12.48 -22.37
CA SER A 90 -14.90 11.23 -22.27
C SER A 90 -14.18 10.87 -23.56
N ILE A 91 -13.08 10.14 -23.41
CA ILE A 91 -12.33 9.50 -24.50
C ILE A 91 -12.14 8.02 -24.22
N LEU A 92 -12.00 7.24 -25.31
CA LEU A 92 -11.50 5.87 -25.26
C LEU A 92 -10.66 5.65 -26.52
N ALA A 93 -9.38 5.41 -26.35
CA ALA A 93 -8.45 5.18 -27.44
C ALA A 93 -8.32 3.68 -27.73
N GLY A 94 -8.34 3.31 -29.02
CA GLY A 94 -8.10 1.96 -29.52
C GLY A 94 -6.92 1.91 -30.50
N LYS A 95 -6.61 0.74 -31.04
CA LYS A 95 -5.60 0.57 -32.09
C LYS A 95 -6.09 1.16 -33.42
N GLY A 96 -5.74 2.44 -33.66
CA GLY A 96 -6.12 3.16 -34.88
C GLY A 96 -7.56 3.69 -34.87
N GLU A 97 -8.19 3.72 -33.74
CA GLU A 97 -9.53 4.27 -33.52
C GLU A 97 -9.59 5.12 -32.27
N LEU A 98 -10.50 6.07 -32.24
CA LEU A 98 -10.76 6.93 -31.11
C LEU A 98 -12.26 7.13 -30.92
N TRP A 99 -12.73 6.90 -29.71
CA TRP A 99 -14.09 7.19 -29.28
C TRP A 99 -14.09 8.45 -28.45
N VAL A 100 -14.98 9.37 -28.77
CA VAL A 100 -15.07 10.69 -28.12
C VAL A 100 -16.51 10.95 -27.73
N ALA A 101 -16.78 11.16 -26.45
CA ALA A 101 -18.08 11.65 -26.00
C ALA A 101 -18.09 13.17 -25.94
N LYS A 102 -19.08 13.76 -26.56
CA LYS A 102 -19.20 15.19 -26.71
C LYS A 102 -20.63 15.61 -26.99
N GLU A 103 -21.13 16.63 -26.30
CA GLU A 103 -22.46 17.19 -26.52
C GLU A 103 -23.59 16.14 -26.54
N GLY A 104 -23.53 15.17 -25.61
CA GLY A 104 -24.55 14.13 -25.50
C GLY A 104 -24.56 13.08 -26.61
N ALA A 105 -23.47 12.96 -27.38
CA ALA A 105 -23.28 11.94 -28.39
C ALA A 105 -21.91 11.29 -28.29
N VAL A 106 -21.73 10.11 -28.86
CA VAL A 106 -20.45 9.43 -28.98
C VAL A 106 -20.02 9.44 -30.45
N TYR A 107 -18.83 9.92 -30.69
CA TYR A 107 -18.18 9.95 -32.01
C TYR A 107 -17.13 8.84 -32.07
N HIS A 108 -17.26 7.92 -33.02
CA HIS A 108 -16.31 6.86 -33.29
C HIS A 108 -15.51 7.18 -34.54
N GLN A 109 -14.24 7.49 -34.37
CA GLN A 109 -13.33 7.82 -35.48
C GLN A 109 -12.40 6.63 -35.74
N TYR A 110 -12.35 6.19 -36.98
CA TYR A 110 -11.51 5.10 -37.47
C TYR A 110 -11.20 5.28 -38.97
N ALA A 111 -10.00 5.01 -39.40
CA ALA A 111 -9.57 5.00 -40.82
C ALA A 111 -10.14 6.16 -41.65
N ASN A 112 -10.07 7.39 -41.22
CA ASN A 112 -10.63 8.60 -41.82
C ASN A 112 -12.16 8.68 -41.92
N LYS A 113 -12.89 7.82 -41.19
CA LYS A 113 -14.34 7.87 -41.04
C LYS A 113 -14.71 8.27 -39.63
N CYS A 114 -15.88 8.86 -39.46
CA CYS A 114 -16.46 9.21 -38.17
C CYS A 114 -17.93 8.85 -38.14
N ASP A 115 -18.30 7.92 -37.28
CA ASP A 115 -19.68 7.58 -36.99
C ASP A 115 -20.19 8.35 -35.78
N THR A 116 -21.46 8.76 -35.80
CA THR A 116 -22.11 9.43 -34.67
C THR A 116 -23.13 8.51 -34.06
N ILE A 117 -23.06 8.31 -32.74
CA ILE A 117 -23.92 7.40 -31.97
C ILE A 117 -24.72 8.29 -31.00
N LYS A 118 -26.04 8.15 -31.01
CA LYS A 118 -26.95 9.03 -30.25
C LYS A 118 -27.83 8.21 -29.32
N PHE A 119 -28.39 8.86 -28.29
CA PHE A 119 -29.41 8.29 -27.42
C PHE A 119 -30.72 8.11 -28.18
N THR A 120 -31.41 7.01 -27.87
CA THR A 120 -32.82 6.81 -28.26
C THR A 120 -33.66 7.23 -27.06
N LEU A 121 -34.18 8.45 -27.08
CA LEU A 121 -34.96 9.06 -25.99
C LEU A 121 -36.41 9.23 -26.40
N ALA A 122 -37.35 9.20 -25.44
CA ALA A 122 -38.72 9.66 -25.63
C ALA A 122 -38.76 11.20 -25.77
N GLU A 123 -39.82 11.75 -26.36
CA GLU A 123 -39.90 13.18 -26.70
C GLU A 123 -39.71 14.15 -25.49
N ASP A 124 -40.03 13.72 -24.28
CA ASP A 124 -39.93 14.55 -23.06
C ASP A 124 -38.67 14.26 -22.19
N GLN A 125 -37.76 13.41 -22.62
CA GLN A 125 -36.59 13.05 -21.82
C GLN A 125 -35.42 14.01 -22.09
N GLN A 126 -34.79 14.48 -20.98
CA GLN A 126 -33.56 15.27 -21.08
C GLN A 126 -32.39 14.39 -21.57
N LEU A 127 -31.55 14.99 -22.42
CA LEU A 127 -30.35 14.33 -22.92
C LEU A 127 -29.38 13.99 -21.78
N PRO A 128 -29.01 12.71 -21.58
CA PRO A 128 -28.08 12.32 -20.54
C PRO A 128 -26.69 12.90 -20.74
N ASN A 129 -26.05 13.36 -19.66
CA ASN A 129 -24.66 13.77 -19.71
C ASN A 129 -23.75 12.55 -19.61
N ILE A 130 -22.93 12.32 -20.62
CA ILE A 130 -21.98 11.20 -20.67
C ILE A 130 -20.80 11.50 -19.74
N SER A 131 -20.49 10.53 -18.84
CA SER A 131 -19.36 10.60 -17.94
C SER A 131 -18.15 9.79 -18.45
N ARG A 132 -18.39 8.54 -18.94
CA ARG A 132 -17.32 7.64 -19.39
C ARG A 132 -17.77 6.74 -20.53
N ILE A 133 -16.83 6.45 -21.46
CA ILE A 133 -16.94 5.39 -22.46
C ILE A 133 -15.99 4.28 -22.03
N PHE A 134 -16.42 3.02 -22.15
CA PHE A 134 -15.64 1.85 -21.76
C PHE A 134 -15.94 0.67 -22.66
N GLN A 135 -14.90 -0.07 -23.08
CA GLN A 135 -15.04 -1.32 -23.80
C GLN A 135 -14.79 -2.50 -22.85
N ALA A 136 -15.78 -3.34 -22.67
CA ALA A 136 -15.66 -4.56 -21.90
C ALA A 136 -14.89 -5.65 -22.67
N LYS A 137 -14.43 -6.69 -21.98
CA LYS A 137 -13.63 -7.79 -22.57
C LYS A 137 -14.39 -8.61 -23.61
N ASP A 138 -15.70 -8.65 -23.52
CA ASP A 138 -16.61 -9.28 -24.50
C ASP A 138 -16.87 -8.40 -25.72
N GLY A 139 -16.24 -7.23 -25.79
CA GLY A 139 -16.40 -6.27 -26.89
C GLY A 139 -17.60 -5.33 -26.74
N ILE A 140 -18.41 -5.47 -25.69
CA ILE A 140 -19.54 -4.57 -25.45
C ILE A 140 -19.01 -3.19 -25.08
N MET A 141 -19.53 -2.17 -25.76
CA MET A 141 -19.24 -0.77 -25.47
C MET A 141 -20.24 -0.20 -24.48
N TRP A 142 -19.76 0.23 -23.34
CA TRP A 142 -20.54 0.81 -22.25
C TRP A 142 -20.36 2.32 -22.20
N VAL A 143 -21.41 3.02 -21.82
CA VAL A 143 -21.43 4.47 -21.65
C VAL A 143 -22.10 4.78 -20.31
N THR A 144 -21.39 5.40 -19.40
CA THR A 144 -21.95 5.88 -18.12
C THR A 144 -22.45 7.30 -18.27
N THR A 145 -23.54 7.59 -17.60
CA THR A 145 -24.19 8.91 -17.63
C THR A 145 -24.70 9.30 -16.24
N ASN A 146 -25.13 10.54 -16.13
CA ASN A 146 -25.83 11.01 -14.93
C ASN A 146 -27.24 10.41 -14.75
N GLN A 147 -27.77 9.68 -15.73
CA GLN A 147 -29.07 9.01 -15.69
C GLN A 147 -28.95 7.48 -15.68
N GLY A 148 -27.74 6.92 -15.61
CA GLY A 148 -27.50 5.49 -15.53
C GLY A 148 -26.49 4.96 -16.53
N LEU A 149 -26.56 3.66 -16.79
CA LEU A 149 -25.65 2.93 -17.67
C LEU A 149 -26.32 2.62 -19.01
N TYR A 150 -25.58 2.82 -20.07
CA TYR A 150 -25.99 2.55 -21.43
C TYR A 150 -25.00 1.63 -22.15
N LYS A 151 -25.47 0.89 -23.14
CA LYS A 151 -24.62 0.13 -24.07
C LYS A 151 -24.80 0.65 -25.49
N ILE A 152 -23.73 0.59 -26.27
CA ILE A 152 -23.78 0.91 -27.70
C ILE A 152 -24.32 -0.29 -28.47
N ALA A 153 -25.42 -0.10 -29.17
CA ALA A 153 -26.02 -1.08 -30.08
C ALA A 153 -26.13 -0.46 -31.48
N GLY A 154 -25.21 -0.82 -32.38
CA GLY A 154 -25.10 -0.17 -33.68
C GLY A 154 -24.77 1.32 -33.56
N ARG A 155 -25.67 2.19 -34.01
CA ARG A 155 -25.54 3.67 -33.91
C ARG A 155 -26.41 4.28 -32.83
N GLN A 156 -26.85 3.49 -31.87
CA GLN A 156 -27.73 3.92 -30.78
C GLN A 156 -27.15 3.61 -29.41
N LEU A 157 -27.44 4.49 -28.43
CA LEU A 157 -27.19 4.28 -27.01
C LEU A 157 -28.47 3.74 -26.37
N VAL A 158 -28.45 2.49 -25.93
CA VAL A 158 -29.58 1.79 -25.31
C VAL A 158 -29.36 1.67 -23.82
N ALA A 159 -30.36 2.08 -23.02
CA ALA A 159 -30.29 2.00 -21.57
C ALA A 159 -30.12 0.56 -21.08
N TYR A 160 -29.27 0.35 -20.13
CA TYR A 160 -29.09 -0.91 -19.42
C TYR A 160 -29.69 -0.79 -18.02
N PRO A 161 -30.66 -1.62 -17.65
CA PRO A 161 -31.34 -1.46 -16.37
C PRO A 161 -30.40 -1.83 -15.23
N ILE A 162 -29.99 -0.83 -14.46
CA ILE A 162 -29.41 -1.00 -13.13
C ILE A 162 -30.41 -0.38 -12.16
N TYR A 163 -30.84 -1.13 -11.16
CA TYR A 163 -31.79 -0.66 -10.15
C TYR A 163 -31.09 0.30 -9.17
N LEU A 164 -30.62 1.45 -9.65
CA LEU A 164 -30.02 2.49 -8.82
C LEU A 164 -31.02 3.09 -7.83
N GLU A 165 -32.32 2.97 -8.12
CA GLU A 165 -33.41 3.41 -7.24
C GLU A 165 -33.48 2.62 -5.92
N ALA A 166 -32.85 1.45 -5.83
CA ALA A 166 -32.72 0.69 -4.59
C ALA A 166 -31.81 1.38 -3.56
N PHE A 167 -31.06 2.41 -3.97
CA PHE A 167 -30.21 3.18 -3.05
C PHE A 167 -30.99 4.38 -2.51
N PRO A 168 -30.85 4.73 -1.23
CA PRO A 168 -31.57 5.86 -0.59
C PRO A 168 -31.35 7.20 -1.30
N ASN A 169 -30.21 7.37 -1.95
CA ASN A 169 -29.90 8.48 -2.85
C ASN A 169 -29.26 7.87 -4.09
N PRO A 170 -29.95 7.77 -5.23
CA PRO A 170 -29.41 7.21 -6.46
C PRO A 170 -28.08 7.85 -6.84
N PRO A 171 -26.97 7.08 -6.87
CA PRO A 171 -25.67 7.68 -7.10
C PRO A 171 -25.46 7.99 -8.60
N LEU A 172 -24.79 9.11 -8.87
CA LEU A 172 -24.36 9.46 -10.22
C LEU A 172 -23.17 8.60 -10.63
N ILE A 173 -23.26 7.90 -11.76
CA ILE A 173 -22.15 7.07 -12.25
C ILE A 173 -21.12 7.95 -12.95
N THR A 174 -19.90 7.97 -12.40
CA THR A 174 -18.79 8.79 -12.89
C THR A 174 -17.86 8.02 -13.82
N SER A 175 -17.65 6.73 -13.55
CA SER A 175 -16.71 5.89 -14.28
C SER A 175 -17.12 4.41 -14.24
N ILE A 176 -16.46 3.61 -15.08
CA ILE A 176 -16.72 2.17 -15.23
C ILE A 176 -15.43 1.43 -15.58
N THR A 177 -15.25 0.25 -15.01
CA THR A 177 -14.24 -0.73 -15.42
C THR A 177 -14.77 -2.15 -15.26
N GLN A 178 -14.01 -3.15 -15.72
CA GLN A 178 -14.37 -4.57 -15.61
C GLN A 178 -13.22 -5.36 -14.96
N ASP A 179 -13.50 -6.14 -13.93
CA ASP A 179 -12.50 -6.99 -13.29
C ASP A 179 -12.17 -8.25 -14.14
N LYS A 180 -11.23 -9.07 -13.65
CA LYS A 180 -10.84 -10.33 -14.34
C LYS A 180 -11.99 -11.35 -14.40
N ALA A 181 -12.87 -11.33 -13.43
CA ALA A 181 -14.03 -12.24 -13.36
C ALA A 181 -15.17 -11.81 -14.27
N GLY A 182 -15.07 -10.64 -14.92
CA GLY A 182 -16.11 -10.10 -15.81
C GLY A 182 -17.13 -9.21 -15.10
N ALA A 183 -17.01 -8.99 -13.78
CA ALA A 183 -17.90 -8.08 -13.07
C ALA A 183 -17.60 -6.62 -13.46
N LEU A 184 -18.65 -5.82 -13.66
CA LEU A 184 -18.53 -4.39 -13.89
C LEU A 184 -18.39 -3.66 -12.55
N TRP A 185 -17.49 -2.68 -12.52
CA TRP A 185 -17.29 -1.79 -11.40
C TRP A 185 -17.66 -0.38 -11.81
N LEU A 186 -18.55 0.24 -11.07
CA LEU A 186 -19.08 1.57 -11.33
C LEU A 186 -18.62 2.50 -10.23
N GLY A 187 -17.83 3.49 -10.58
CA GLY A 187 -17.50 4.61 -9.69
C GLY A 187 -18.67 5.58 -9.63
N THR A 188 -18.95 6.08 -8.44
CA THR A 188 -20.05 7.02 -8.24
C THR A 188 -19.63 8.17 -7.33
N ASN A 189 -20.47 9.18 -7.25
CA ASN A 189 -20.30 10.27 -6.27
C ASN A 189 -20.63 9.85 -4.83
N ASN A 190 -21.08 8.62 -4.59
CA ASN A 190 -21.43 8.11 -3.27
C ASN A 190 -20.90 6.69 -3.00
N GLY A 191 -19.77 6.31 -3.56
CA GLY A 191 -19.15 4.99 -3.39
C GLY A 191 -18.90 4.29 -4.71
N VAL A 192 -18.67 2.98 -4.63
CA VAL A 192 -18.38 2.12 -5.78
C VAL A 192 -19.35 0.94 -5.80
N ILE A 193 -19.92 0.64 -6.96
CA ILE A 193 -20.85 -0.47 -7.14
C ILE A 193 -20.17 -1.54 -7.98
N LYS A 194 -20.08 -2.76 -7.48
CA LYS A 194 -19.70 -3.95 -8.24
C LYS A 194 -20.95 -4.68 -8.70
N VAL A 195 -21.05 -4.92 -10.01
CA VAL A 195 -22.19 -5.60 -10.64
C VAL A 195 -21.71 -6.93 -11.23
N ALA A 196 -22.25 -8.04 -10.73
CA ALA A 196 -21.94 -9.39 -11.21
C ALA A 196 -23.26 -10.11 -11.58
N GLY A 197 -23.58 -10.13 -12.88
CA GLY A 197 -24.87 -10.62 -13.34
C GLY A 197 -26.03 -9.80 -12.79
N SER A 198 -26.93 -10.44 -12.04
CA SER A 198 -28.07 -9.78 -11.37
C SER A 198 -27.77 -9.31 -9.95
N THR A 199 -26.56 -9.58 -9.42
CA THR A 199 -26.17 -9.19 -8.05
C THR A 199 -25.29 -7.95 -8.08
N TYR A 200 -25.39 -7.14 -7.04
CA TYR A 200 -24.52 -5.99 -6.85
C TYR A 200 -24.01 -5.90 -5.40
N GLN A 201 -22.80 -5.41 -5.26
CA GLN A 201 -22.17 -5.07 -3.98
C GLN A 201 -21.84 -3.58 -3.99
N TYR A 202 -22.15 -2.90 -2.90
CA TYR A 202 -21.91 -1.48 -2.75
C TYR A 202 -20.84 -1.21 -1.70
N TYR A 203 -19.81 -0.49 -2.11
CA TYR A 203 -18.69 -0.10 -1.27
C TYR A 203 -18.76 1.40 -0.99
N ASN A 204 -18.70 1.81 0.27
CA ASN A 204 -18.73 3.19 0.71
C ASN A 204 -17.92 3.39 2.01
N LYS A 205 -18.06 4.53 2.67
CA LYS A 205 -17.36 4.83 3.93
C LYS A 205 -17.74 3.89 5.08
N HIS A 206 -18.90 3.30 5.06
CA HIS A 206 -19.36 2.41 6.14
C HIS A 206 -18.73 1.01 6.03
N ASN A 207 -18.40 0.57 4.81
CA ASN A 207 -17.94 -0.80 4.57
C ASN A 207 -16.58 -0.93 3.87
N GLY A 208 -15.67 0.02 4.05
CA GLY A 208 -14.27 -0.18 3.67
C GLY A 208 -13.58 0.95 2.94
N LEU A 209 -14.30 1.89 2.36
CA LEU A 209 -13.71 3.05 1.74
C LEU A 209 -13.59 4.20 2.75
N SER A 210 -12.58 5.04 2.62
CA SER A 210 -12.46 6.27 3.40
C SER A 210 -13.02 7.49 2.68
N ASP A 211 -13.48 7.32 1.44
CA ASP A 211 -14.13 8.34 0.63
C ASP A 211 -15.40 7.79 -0.03
N ASN A 212 -16.31 8.67 -0.41
CA ASN A 212 -17.51 8.31 -1.17
C ASN A 212 -17.43 8.76 -2.63
N GLY A 213 -16.74 9.85 -2.95
CA GLY A 213 -16.59 10.35 -4.33
C GLY A 213 -15.49 9.63 -5.07
N PHE A 214 -15.83 8.94 -6.16
CA PHE A 214 -14.87 8.27 -7.04
C PHE A 214 -15.01 8.79 -8.46
N SER A 215 -13.96 9.42 -8.95
CA SER A 215 -13.93 10.09 -10.25
C SER A 215 -13.53 9.15 -11.39
N ASP A 216 -12.70 8.14 -11.12
CA ASP A 216 -12.23 7.20 -12.13
C ASP A 216 -11.93 5.81 -11.55
N LEU A 217 -12.15 4.78 -12.36
CA LEU A 217 -11.84 3.39 -12.07
C LEU A 217 -11.02 2.79 -13.21
N PHE A 218 -10.05 1.97 -12.85
CA PHE A 218 -9.23 1.25 -13.81
C PHE A 218 -8.87 -0.16 -13.27
N THR A 219 -8.85 -1.15 -14.15
CA THR A 219 -8.38 -2.50 -13.83
C THR A 219 -7.01 -2.74 -14.44
N ASP A 220 -6.03 -3.07 -13.62
CA ASP A 220 -4.68 -3.33 -14.07
C ASP A 220 -4.49 -4.75 -14.65
N THR A 221 -3.30 -5.02 -15.18
CA THR A 221 -2.96 -6.32 -15.78
C THR A 221 -2.94 -7.46 -14.76
N GLU A 222 -2.74 -7.17 -13.49
CA GLU A 222 -2.80 -8.13 -12.39
C GLU A 222 -4.25 -8.42 -11.98
N GLY A 223 -5.21 -7.55 -12.37
CA GLY A 223 -6.62 -7.66 -12.05
C GLY A 223 -7.06 -6.89 -10.83
N ASN A 224 -6.18 -6.04 -10.29
CA ASN A 224 -6.59 -5.12 -9.25
C ASN A 224 -7.45 -4.02 -9.86
N VAL A 225 -8.51 -3.64 -9.19
CA VAL A 225 -9.30 -2.47 -9.54
C VAL A 225 -8.76 -1.26 -8.78
N TRP A 226 -8.32 -0.26 -9.52
CA TRP A 226 -7.83 1.00 -8.99
C TRP A 226 -8.94 2.04 -9.04
N MET A 227 -9.05 2.84 -7.98
CA MET A 227 -10.12 3.81 -7.79
C MET A 227 -9.53 5.16 -7.43
N ALA A 228 -9.79 6.15 -8.25
CA ALA A 228 -9.39 7.53 -8.01
C ALA A 228 -10.46 8.23 -7.15
N SER A 229 -10.09 8.76 -6.01
CA SER A 229 -11.03 9.43 -5.11
C SER A 229 -10.92 10.95 -5.17
N ASP A 230 -12.00 11.60 -4.80
CA ASP A 230 -12.11 13.05 -4.75
C ASP A 230 -11.70 13.59 -3.37
N GLY A 231 -10.43 13.35 -2.98
CA GLY A 231 -9.87 13.92 -1.76
C GLY A 231 -9.01 12.99 -0.91
N GLN A 232 -9.06 11.67 -1.10
CA GLN A 232 -8.28 10.69 -0.31
C GLN A 232 -7.21 9.94 -1.13
N GLY A 233 -7.00 10.34 -2.39
CA GLY A 233 -5.99 9.76 -3.27
C GLY A 233 -6.47 8.56 -4.04
N ILE A 234 -5.68 7.48 -4.06
CA ILE A 234 -5.96 6.30 -4.87
C ILE A 234 -6.18 5.10 -3.95
N PHE A 235 -7.24 4.35 -4.23
CA PHE A 235 -7.54 3.08 -3.61
C PHE A 235 -7.24 1.94 -4.58
N ARG A 236 -6.88 0.79 -4.04
CA ARG A 236 -6.73 -0.44 -4.80
C ARG A 236 -7.61 -1.53 -4.21
N TYR A 237 -8.40 -2.17 -5.04
CA TYR A 237 -9.12 -3.39 -4.74
C TYR A 237 -8.44 -4.57 -5.45
N SER A 238 -7.90 -5.49 -4.68
CA SER A 238 -7.19 -6.67 -5.20
C SER A 238 -8.01 -7.97 -5.15
N GLY A 239 -9.30 -7.84 -4.93
CA GLY A 239 -10.21 -8.97 -4.64
C GLY A 239 -10.41 -9.14 -3.13
N THR A 240 -11.47 -9.81 -2.74
CA THR A 240 -11.77 -10.14 -1.35
C THR A 240 -11.95 -11.64 -1.20
N GLN A 241 -11.26 -12.20 -0.21
CA GLN A 241 -11.57 -13.53 0.30
C GLN A 241 -12.73 -13.46 1.29
N PHE A 242 -13.08 -12.25 1.71
CA PHE A 242 -14.14 -11.99 2.66
C PHE A 242 -15.21 -11.10 2.04
N THR A 243 -16.47 -11.47 2.24
CA THR A 243 -17.63 -10.63 1.96
C THR A 243 -18.35 -10.34 3.26
N GLY A 244 -18.75 -9.10 3.49
CA GLY A 244 -19.52 -8.69 4.64
C GLY A 244 -21.02 -8.83 4.40
N LEU A 245 -21.77 -9.24 5.42
CA LEU A 245 -23.22 -9.16 5.49
C LEU A 245 -23.55 -8.21 6.65
N ASP A 246 -23.97 -7.00 6.31
CA ASP A 246 -24.18 -5.91 7.25
C ASP A 246 -25.53 -5.20 7.02
N GLU A 247 -25.70 -4.03 7.62
CA GLU A 247 -26.93 -3.23 7.48
C GLU A 247 -27.23 -2.85 6.02
N THR A 248 -26.20 -2.68 5.19
CA THR A 248 -26.38 -2.33 3.77
C THR A 248 -26.97 -3.50 2.95
N MET A 249 -26.79 -4.72 3.44
CA MET A 249 -27.33 -5.95 2.87
C MET A 249 -28.68 -6.36 3.52
N GLY A 250 -29.24 -5.50 4.37
CA GLY A 250 -30.55 -5.71 5.00
C GLY A 250 -30.52 -6.41 6.36
N LEU A 251 -29.35 -6.50 7.00
CA LEU A 251 -29.25 -6.97 8.38
C LEU A 251 -29.47 -5.77 9.34
N PRO A 252 -30.56 -5.67 10.08
CA PRO A 252 -30.91 -4.47 10.84
C PRO A 252 -30.12 -4.29 12.14
N SER A 253 -29.19 -5.18 12.44
CA SER A 253 -28.32 -5.08 13.61
C SER A 253 -26.87 -5.24 13.21
N ALA A 254 -26.02 -4.36 13.72
CA ALA A 254 -24.60 -4.46 13.50
C ALA A 254 -23.94 -5.67 14.19
N GLN A 255 -24.48 -6.14 15.34
CA GLN A 255 -23.82 -7.17 16.15
C GLN A 255 -24.41 -8.56 15.93
N VAL A 256 -23.65 -9.42 15.22
CA VAL A 256 -23.98 -10.84 15.06
C VAL A 256 -23.26 -11.66 16.13
N MET A 257 -24.02 -12.12 17.11
CA MET A 257 -23.51 -12.82 18.31
C MET A 257 -23.42 -14.34 18.12
N ALA A 258 -24.24 -14.90 17.22
CA ALA A 258 -24.28 -16.33 17.00
C ALA A 258 -24.63 -16.66 15.54
N ILE A 259 -24.09 -17.75 15.03
CA ILE A 259 -24.33 -18.23 13.67
C ILE A 259 -24.60 -19.73 13.71
N ALA A 260 -25.64 -20.18 13.00
CA ALA A 260 -25.91 -21.59 12.77
C ALA A 260 -26.39 -21.78 11.31
N GLY A 261 -26.12 -22.93 10.71
CA GLY A 261 -26.55 -23.27 9.36
C GLY A 261 -27.35 -24.55 9.33
N ASN A 262 -28.31 -24.63 8.39
CA ASN A 262 -29.02 -25.87 8.11
C ASN A 262 -28.41 -26.59 6.88
N ARG A 263 -28.91 -27.80 6.60
CA ARG A 263 -28.48 -28.60 5.45
C ARG A 263 -29.01 -28.07 4.09
N HIS A 264 -29.84 -27.05 4.10
CA HIS A 264 -30.51 -26.47 2.92
C HIS A 264 -30.05 -25.04 2.62
N ASP A 265 -28.77 -24.74 2.90
CA ASP A 265 -28.09 -23.47 2.60
C ASP A 265 -28.65 -22.22 3.31
N SER A 266 -29.54 -22.39 4.31
CA SER A 266 -30.03 -21.28 5.13
C SER A 266 -29.09 -21.05 6.32
N LEU A 267 -28.71 -19.79 6.50
CA LEU A 267 -27.87 -19.35 7.60
C LEU A 267 -28.71 -18.57 8.62
N PHE A 268 -28.71 -19.00 9.87
CA PHE A 268 -29.38 -18.31 10.96
C PHE A 268 -28.40 -17.39 11.67
N LEU A 269 -28.78 -16.14 11.86
CA LEU A 269 -27.98 -15.09 12.45
C LEU A 269 -28.66 -14.58 13.70
N GLY A 270 -28.06 -14.82 14.83
CA GLY A 270 -28.50 -14.30 16.14
C GLY A 270 -27.83 -12.97 16.42
N THR A 271 -28.64 -11.95 16.69
CA THR A 271 -28.14 -10.59 16.90
C THR A 271 -28.29 -10.17 18.37
N TYR A 272 -27.52 -9.13 18.73
CA TYR A 272 -27.55 -8.60 20.11
C TYR A 272 -28.85 -7.89 20.46
N ASP A 273 -29.44 -7.14 19.57
CA ASP A 273 -30.53 -6.21 19.81
C ASP A 273 -31.74 -6.37 18.87
N ALA A 274 -31.63 -7.15 17.81
CA ALA A 274 -32.68 -7.29 16.81
C ALA A 274 -33.20 -8.73 16.64
N GLY A 275 -32.78 -9.67 17.49
CA GLY A 275 -33.27 -11.04 17.52
C GLY A 275 -32.62 -11.97 16.45
N LEU A 276 -33.47 -12.68 15.70
CA LEU A 276 -33.05 -13.77 14.83
C LEU A 276 -33.37 -13.45 13.37
N TYR A 277 -32.38 -13.67 12.49
CA TYR A 277 -32.49 -13.49 11.04
C TYR A 277 -32.08 -14.75 10.30
N VAL A 278 -32.60 -14.89 9.10
CA VAL A 278 -32.22 -15.94 8.14
C VAL A 278 -31.64 -15.28 6.90
N PHE A 279 -30.46 -15.74 6.52
CA PHE A 279 -29.85 -15.42 5.24
C PHE A 279 -29.98 -16.63 4.31
N ASN A 280 -30.65 -16.45 3.18
CA ASN A 280 -30.85 -17.47 2.17
C ASN A 280 -30.87 -16.83 0.78
N ASP A 281 -30.22 -17.43 -0.20
CA ASP A 281 -30.15 -16.93 -1.59
C ASP A 281 -29.80 -15.45 -1.74
N GLY A 282 -28.87 -14.97 -0.92
CA GLY A 282 -28.41 -13.57 -0.94
C GLY A 282 -29.39 -12.58 -0.29
N LYS A 283 -30.43 -13.03 0.36
CA LYS A 283 -31.42 -12.18 1.05
C LYS A 283 -31.45 -12.43 2.54
N VAL A 284 -31.59 -11.35 3.30
CA VAL A 284 -31.82 -11.39 4.74
C VAL A 284 -33.32 -11.24 5.01
N SER A 285 -33.86 -12.09 5.85
CA SER A 285 -35.25 -12.02 6.34
C SER A 285 -35.29 -12.17 7.86
N SER A 286 -36.21 -11.45 8.52
CA SER A 286 -36.40 -11.54 9.94
C SER A 286 -37.26 -12.76 10.31
N LEU A 287 -36.83 -13.50 11.32
CA LEU A 287 -37.70 -14.47 11.99
C LEU A 287 -38.38 -13.78 13.19
N SER A 288 -39.70 -13.57 13.10
CA SER A 288 -40.46 -12.85 14.12
C SER A 288 -40.43 -13.60 15.45
N PHE A 289 -39.69 -13.09 16.40
CA PHE A 289 -39.59 -13.67 17.74
C PHE A 289 -40.88 -13.39 18.54
N PRO A 290 -41.50 -14.38 19.17
CA PRO A 290 -42.74 -14.18 19.87
C PRO A 290 -42.54 -13.59 21.30
N SER A 291 -41.67 -12.58 21.41
CA SER A 291 -41.29 -11.92 22.67
C SER A 291 -41.08 -10.42 22.45
N ASN A 292 -41.60 -9.61 23.39
CA ASN A 292 -41.37 -8.17 23.43
C ASN A 292 -40.84 -7.78 24.82
N PRO A 293 -39.66 -7.16 24.97
CA PRO A 293 -38.71 -6.86 23.88
C PRO A 293 -38.09 -8.11 23.28
N VAL A 294 -37.64 -7.98 22.01
CA VAL A 294 -36.90 -9.03 21.31
C VAL A 294 -35.61 -9.35 22.06
N PRO A 295 -35.30 -10.63 22.37
CA PRO A 295 -34.17 -10.97 23.20
C PRO A 295 -32.85 -10.87 22.40
N SER A 296 -31.76 -10.55 23.10
CA SER A 296 -30.40 -10.76 22.59
C SER A 296 -30.12 -12.24 22.40
N VAL A 297 -29.78 -12.65 21.19
CA VAL A 297 -29.45 -14.05 20.87
C VAL A 297 -27.96 -14.25 21.07
N THR A 298 -27.54 -15.07 22.01
CA THR A 298 -26.16 -15.29 22.41
C THR A 298 -25.56 -16.57 21.83
N SER A 299 -26.40 -17.58 21.53
CA SER A 299 -25.96 -18.84 20.98
C SER A 299 -27.02 -19.47 20.09
N LEU A 300 -26.59 -20.07 18.98
CA LEU A 300 -27.44 -20.83 18.08
C LEU A 300 -26.85 -22.22 17.87
N CYS A 301 -27.72 -23.22 17.79
CA CYS A 301 -27.36 -24.58 17.41
C CYS A 301 -28.50 -25.19 16.58
N TYR A 302 -28.18 -25.45 15.29
CA TYR A 302 -29.10 -26.20 14.43
C TYR A 302 -28.74 -27.68 14.54
N THR A 303 -29.64 -28.46 15.11
CA THR A 303 -29.38 -29.87 15.43
C THR A 303 -29.63 -30.78 14.24
N SER A 304 -29.04 -31.95 14.27
CA SER A 304 -29.24 -33.03 13.31
C SER A 304 -30.72 -33.43 13.15
N GLY A 305 -31.53 -33.22 14.15
CA GLY A 305 -33.00 -33.40 14.11
C GLY A 305 -33.77 -32.22 13.50
N SER A 306 -33.10 -31.36 12.73
CA SER A 306 -33.73 -30.21 12.03
C SER A 306 -34.42 -29.19 12.95
N LYS A 307 -33.94 -29.07 14.16
CA LYS A 307 -34.47 -28.13 15.16
C LYS A 307 -33.42 -27.06 15.48
N LEU A 308 -33.79 -25.80 15.43
CA LEU A 308 -32.93 -24.70 15.83
C LEU A 308 -33.16 -24.42 17.33
N TRP A 309 -32.05 -24.51 18.09
CA TRP A 309 -32.01 -24.10 19.46
C TRP A 309 -31.38 -22.72 19.60
N ILE A 310 -31.98 -21.88 20.44
CA ILE A 310 -31.68 -20.46 20.53
C ILE A 310 -31.41 -20.11 21.98
N GLY A 311 -30.20 -19.77 22.31
CA GLY A 311 -29.83 -19.25 23.63
C GLY A 311 -29.95 -17.75 23.66
N THR A 312 -30.51 -17.24 24.73
CA THR A 312 -30.72 -15.80 24.87
C THR A 312 -30.11 -15.25 26.15
N ARG A 313 -29.92 -13.94 26.17
CA ARG A 313 -29.47 -13.21 27.34
C ARG A 313 -30.67 -12.77 28.20
N GLY A 314 -31.06 -13.58 29.20
CA GLY A 314 -32.08 -13.23 30.16
C GLY A 314 -33.51 -13.67 29.82
N ARG A 315 -33.73 -14.32 28.67
CA ARG A 315 -35.02 -14.89 28.25
C ARG A 315 -34.98 -16.42 28.10
N GLY A 316 -33.98 -17.07 28.68
CA GLY A 316 -33.85 -18.51 28.70
C GLY A 316 -33.51 -19.11 27.34
N LEU A 317 -33.82 -20.40 27.21
CA LEU A 317 -33.59 -21.21 26.00
C LEU A 317 -34.89 -21.23 25.18
N TRP A 318 -34.71 -21.13 23.85
CA TRP A 318 -35.80 -21.29 22.92
C TRP A 318 -35.48 -22.39 21.90
N SER A 319 -36.51 -22.97 21.35
CA SER A 319 -36.39 -23.82 20.16
C SER A 319 -37.34 -23.35 19.07
N TYR A 320 -36.90 -23.50 17.83
CA TYR A 320 -37.68 -23.19 16.63
C TYR A 320 -37.66 -24.40 15.68
N ASN A 321 -38.86 -24.86 15.32
CA ASN A 321 -39.07 -25.94 14.36
C ASN A 321 -40.44 -25.73 13.72
N ASP A 322 -40.53 -25.91 12.39
CA ASP A 322 -41.80 -25.83 11.64
C ASP A 322 -42.60 -24.55 11.95
N ASP A 323 -41.89 -23.40 11.94
CA ASP A 323 -42.46 -22.07 12.26
C ASP A 323 -42.99 -21.89 13.68
N ILE A 324 -42.70 -22.82 14.58
CA ILE A 324 -43.16 -22.79 15.99
C ILE A 324 -41.99 -22.52 16.91
N PHE A 325 -42.07 -21.43 17.67
CA PHE A 325 -41.16 -21.14 18.79
C PHE A 325 -41.68 -21.78 20.07
N ARG A 326 -40.77 -22.38 20.85
CA ARG A 326 -41.04 -22.85 22.22
C ARG A 326 -40.01 -22.28 23.16
N GLN A 327 -40.46 -21.71 24.30
CA GLN A 327 -39.60 -21.15 25.34
C GLN A 327 -39.40 -22.14 26.48
N TYR A 328 -38.20 -22.12 27.06
CA TYR A 328 -37.80 -22.85 28.26
C TYR A 328 -37.06 -21.87 29.17
N GLU A 329 -37.52 -21.63 30.36
CA GLU A 329 -36.91 -20.68 31.29
C GLU A 329 -36.98 -21.14 32.75
N ALA A 330 -36.16 -20.50 33.60
CA ALA A 330 -36.23 -20.67 35.03
C ALA A 330 -37.50 -19.96 35.62
N PRO A 331 -38.18 -20.49 36.65
CA PRO A 331 -37.84 -21.71 37.42
C PRO A 331 -38.44 -23.01 36.87
N ASP A 332 -39.27 -22.96 35.84
CA ASP A 332 -40.13 -24.06 35.39
C ASP A 332 -39.37 -25.36 35.03
N ARG A 333 -38.10 -25.26 34.67
CA ARG A 333 -37.26 -26.38 34.24
C ARG A 333 -36.02 -26.60 35.10
N ASN A 334 -35.94 -26.03 36.29
CA ASN A 334 -34.77 -26.05 37.17
C ASN A 334 -33.50 -25.53 36.48
N PHE A 335 -33.66 -24.56 35.54
CA PHE A 335 -32.53 -23.96 34.88
C PHE A 335 -31.72 -23.13 35.87
N PRO A 336 -30.38 -23.23 35.84
CA PRO A 336 -29.53 -22.46 36.73
C PRO A 336 -29.64 -20.95 36.47
N SER A 337 -30.01 -20.53 35.24
CA SER A 337 -30.14 -19.13 34.83
C SER A 337 -30.97 -19.00 33.56
N ASN A 338 -31.48 -17.80 33.27
CA ASN A 338 -32.04 -17.45 31.94
C ASN A 338 -30.99 -16.86 31.00
N PHE A 339 -29.71 -16.79 31.39
CA PHE A 339 -28.61 -16.35 30.60
C PHE A 339 -27.90 -17.56 30.00
N ILE A 340 -28.10 -17.77 28.69
CA ILE A 340 -27.47 -18.87 27.95
C ILE A 340 -26.23 -18.33 27.27
N ASN A 341 -25.07 -18.94 27.52
CA ASN A 341 -23.79 -18.57 26.90
C ASN A 341 -23.49 -19.43 25.66
N ARG A 342 -23.78 -20.74 25.76
CA ARG A 342 -23.44 -21.68 24.67
C ARG A 342 -24.44 -22.82 24.60
N ILE A 343 -24.75 -23.22 23.37
CA ILE A 343 -25.46 -24.44 23.02
C ILE A 343 -24.57 -25.26 22.11
N TYR A 344 -24.47 -26.57 22.35
CA TYR A 344 -23.61 -27.48 21.60
C TYR A 344 -24.30 -28.84 21.46
N GLU A 345 -24.42 -29.35 20.25
CA GLU A 345 -24.81 -30.73 19.96
C GLU A 345 -23.57 -31.61 19.86
N ASP A 346 -23.51 -32.67 20.64
CA ASP A 346 -22.44 -33.63 20.59
C ASP A 346 -22.67 -34.69 19.48
N PRO A 347 -21.68 -35.54 19.16
CA PRO A 347 -21.86 -36.60 18.14
C PRO A 347 -22.92 -37.64 18.48
N ASP A 348 -23.30 -37.77 19.73
CA ASP A 348 -24.38 -38.64 20.21
C ASP A 348 -25.75 -37.95 20.17
N HIS A 349 -25.85 -36.77 19.53
CA HIS A 349 -27.05 -35.94 19.40
C HIS A 349 -27.61 -35.46 20.76
N ARG A 350 -26.81 -35.41 21.78
CA ARG A 350 -27.15 -34.79 23.06
C ARG A 350 -26.88 -33.30 23.03
N LEU A 351 -27.75 -32.51 23.60
CA LEU A 351 -27.61 -31.04 23.57
C LEU A 351 -27.02 -30.55 24.90
N TRP A 352 -25.88 -29.93 24.85
CA TRP A 352 -25.21 -29.30 25.98
C TRP A 352 -25.55 -27.82 26.02
N ILE A 353 -25.98 -27.33 27.17
CA ILE A 353 -26.41 -25.95 27.36
C ILE A 353 -25.59 -25.33 28.49
N GLY A 354 -24.80 -24.34 28.16
CA GLY A 354 -23.98 -23.57 29.10
C GLY A 354 -24.70 -22.29 29.52
N PHE A 355 -24.79 -22.09 30.80
CA PHE A 355 -25.39 -20.94 31.43
C PHE A 355 -24.34 -20.06 32.11
N ALA A 356 -24.76 -18.88 32.54
CA ALA A 356 -23.92 -17.98 33.32
C ALA A 356 -23.51 -18.56 34.69
N ASN A 357 -24.16 -19.59 35.18
CA ASN A 357 -23.91 -20.19 36.49
C ASN A 357 -24.17 -21.72 36.54
N GLY A 358 -23.81 -22.43 35.46
CA GLY A 358 -23.91 -23.88 35.42
C GLY A 358 -24.12 -24.41 33.99
N ALA A 359 -24.42 -25.70 33.91
CA ALA A 359 -24.71 -26.38 32.65
C ALA A 359 -25.83 -27.40 32.78
N MET A 360 -26.49 -27.68 31.67
CA MET A 360 -27.47 -28.73 31.54
C MET A 360 -27.24 -29.56 30.29
N LEU A 361 -27.64 -30.80 30.35
CA LEU A 361 -27.67 -31.75 29.26
C LEU A 361 -29.13 -32.02 28.88
N TYR A 362 -29.52 -31.84 27.65
CA TYR A 362 -30.83 -32.25 27.12
C TYR A 362 -30.66 -33.49 26.24
N GLU A 363 -31.28 -34.54 26.69
CA GLU A 363 -31.33 -35.81 26.00
C GLU A 363 -32.65 -36.51 26.25
N HIS A 364 -33.18 -37.28 25.31
CA HIS A 364 -34.47 -37.99 25.42
C HIS A 364 -35.63 -37.12 25.93
N ASP A 365 -35.74 -35.90 25.37
CA ASP A 365 -36.75 -34.89 25.76
C ASP A 365 -36.70 -34.45 27.23
N SER A 366 -35.59 -34.66 27.93
CA SER A 366 -35.40 -34.34 29.34
C SER A 366 -34.13 -33.51 29.56
N PHE A 367 -34.23 -32.52 30.45
CA PHE A 367 -33.11 -31.72 30.92
C PHE A 367 -32.50 -32.34 32.20
N LYS A 368 -31.19 -32.58 32.15
CA LYS A 368 -30.42 -33.07 33.29
C LYS A 368 -29.38 -32.06 33.73
N THR A 369 -29.22 -31.81 34.98
CA THR A 369 -28.18 -30.91 35.51
C THR A 369 -26.80 -31.56 35.32
N VAL A 370 -25.86 -30.83 34.72
CA VAL A 370 -24.47 -31.18 34.72
C VAL A 370 -23.82 -30.61 36.00
N PRO A 371 -23.05 -31.40 36.76
CA PRO A 371 -22.58 -30.97 38.10
C PRO A 371 -21.40 -29.98 38.02
N VAL A 372 -21.56 -28.87 37.26
CA VAL A 372 -20.72 -27.67 37.26
C VAL A 372 -21.39 -26.66 38.20
N LYS A 373 -20.79 -26.42 39.36
CA LYS A 373 -21.44 -25.60 40.41
C LYS A 373 -21.07 -24.14 40.27
N ASN A 374 -22.08 -23.29 39.99
CA ASN A 374 -21.97 -21.82 40.00
C ASN A 374 -20.82 -21.22 39.15
N GLU A 375 -20.40 -21.93 38.13
CA GLU A 375 -19.40 -21.44 37.17
C GLU A 375 -20.08 -21.03 35.87
N SER A 376 -19.60 -19.96 35.27
CA SER A 376 -20.07 -19.53 33.95
C SER A 376 -19.46 -20.45 32.86
N VAL A 377 -20.30 -21.17 32.14
CA VAL A 377 -19.89 -22.08 31.08
C VAL A 377 -19.90 -21.36 29.76
N VAL A 378 -18.74 -21.33 29.07
CA VAL A 378 -18.56 -20.55 27.84
C VAL A 378 -18.42 -21.42 26.59
N SER A 379 -18.02 -22.70 26.73
CA SER A 379 -17.88 -23.58 25.55
C SER A 379 -17.86 -25.06 25.94
N PHE A 380 -18.21 -25.94 24.97
CA PHE A 380 -18.15 -27.39 25.07
C PHE A 380 -17.40 -28.01 23.89
N LEU A 381 -16.74 -29.12 24.11
CA LEU A 381 -16.08 -29.92 23.08
C LEU A 381 -16.05 -31.39 23.44
N THR A 382 -16.54 -32.24 22.56
CA THR A 382 -16.38 -33.70 22.69
C THR A 382 -14.97 -34.11 22.33
N ILE A 383 -14.29 -34.84 23.22
CA ILE A 383 -12.90 -35.30 23.03
C ILE A 383 -12.77 -36.84 22.94
N GLY A 384 -13.85 -37.56 23.11
CA GLY A 384 -13.93 -39.03 23.06
C GLY A 384 -15.33 -39.49 23.42
N ASN A 385 -15.50 -40.83 23.45
CA ASN A 385 -16.75 -41.43 23.84
C ASN A 385 -17.13 -41.02 25.26
N ASP A 386 -18.34 -40.39 25.39
CA ASP A 386 -18.91 -39.88 26.62
C ASP A 386 -18.02 -38.93 27.41
N SER A 387 -17.05 -38.28 26.73
CA SER A 387 -16.10 -37.33 27.33
C SER A 387 -16.24 -35.97 26.69
N VAL A 388 -16.66 -34.98 27.47
CA VAL A 388 -16.86 -33.61 27.02
C VAL A 388 -16.01 -32.64 27.87
N LEU A 389 -15.15 -31.88 27.20
CA LEU A 389 -14.49 -30.74 27.82
C LEU A 389 -15.48 -29.57 27.95
N ILE A 390 -15.43 -28.92 29.08
CA ILE A 390 -16.26 -27.78 29.43
C ILE A 390 -15.32 -26.62 29.80
N ALA A 391 -15.41 -25.52 29.06
CA ALA A 391 -14.70 -24.30 29.41
C ALA A 391 -15.57 -23.47 30.34
N THR A 392 -15.01 -23.11 31.49
CA THR A 392 -15.67 -22.28 32.49
C THR A 392 -14.84 -21.04 32.82
N ASP A 393 -15.38 -20.07 33.47
CA ASP A 393 -14.64 -18.91 34.00
C ASP A 393 -13.59 -19.31 35.08
N ASN A 394 -13.68 -20.57 35.62
CA ASN A 394 -12.76 -21.13 36.60
C ASN A 394 -11.89 -22.28 36.04
N GLY A 395 -11.61 -22.25 34.73
CA GLY A 395 -10.75 -23.22 34.07
C GLY A 395 -11.49 -24.30 33.29
N LEU A 396 -10.74 -25.32 32.85
CA LEU A 396 -11.29 -26.42 32.08
C LEU A 396 -11.75 -27.56 32.98
N LYS A 397 -12.93 -28.10 32.69
CA LYS A 397 -13.50 -29.25 33.33
C LYS A 397 -13.66 -30.39 32.31
N LEU A 398 -13.60 -31.61 32.79
CA LEU A 398 -13.90 -32.79 32.01
C LEU A 398 -15.15 -33.47 32.59
N TYR A 399 -16.17 -33.53 31.74
CA TYR A 399 -17.31 -34.41 32.01
C TYR A 399 -16.98 -35.83 31.46
N HIS A 400 -17.14 -36.84 32.28
CA HIS A 400 -17.04 -38.24 31.88
C HIS A 400 -18.01 -39.10 32.72
N ALA A 401 -18.84 -39.88 32.05
CA ALA A 401 -19.78 -40.84 32.64
C ALA A 401 -20.63 -40.23 33.81
N GLY A 402 -21.13 -38.99 33.67
CA GLY A 402 -21.95 -38.34 34.66
C GLY A 402 -21.19 -37.53 35.73
N ALA A 403 -19.88 -37.64 35.82
CA ALA A 403 -19.04 -36.89 36.75
C ALA A 403 -18.30 -35.74 36.05
N VAL A 404 -18.08 -34.65 36.78
CA VAL A 404 -17.27 -33.51 36.31
C VAL A 404 -16.04 -33.40 37.21
N THR A 405 -14.88 -33.36 36.61
CA THR A 405 -13.57 -33.19 37.26
C THR A 405 -12.79 -32.06 36.59
N ASP A 406 -11.80 -31.53 37.27
CA ASP A 406 -10.87 -30.59 36.66
C ASP A 406 -10.05 -31.28 35.58
N PHE A 407 -9.93 -30.62 34.42
CA PHE A 407 -9.04 -31.06 33.35
C PHE A 407 -7.67 -30.38 33.52
N ALA A 408 -6.80 -30.98 34.32
CA ALA A 408 -5.46 -30.45 34.55
C ALA A 408 -4.49 -30.89 33.48
N THR A 409 -3.80 -29.97 32.86
CA THR A 409 -2.79 -30.22 31.82
C THR A 409 -1.36 -30.09 32.34
N ASN A 410 -1.19 -29.51 33.54
CA ASN A 410 0.09 -29.11 34.13
C ASN A 410 0.90 -28.19 33.22
N THR A 411 0.19 -27.33 32.49
CA THR A 411 0.75 -26.35 31.56
C THR A 411 0.10 -24.97 31.78
N ILE A 412 0.47 -23.98 30.97
CA ILE A 412 -0.12 -22.64 31.00
C ILE A 412 -1.66 -22.66 30.81
N ILE A 413 -2.21 -23.72 30.23
CA ILE A 413 -3.66 -23.86 30.00
C ILE A 413 -4.41 -23.80 31.31
N ASP A 414 -3.89 -24.40 32.38
CA ASP A 414 -4.56 -24.51 33.68
C ASP A 414 -4.77 -23.12 34.34
N SER A 415 -3.98 -22.11 33.94
CA SER A 415 -4.12 -20.74 34.40
C SER A 415 -4.75 -19.80 33.35
N SER A 416 -5.06 -20.32 32.16
CA SER A 416 -5.58 -19.53 31.04
C SER A 416 -7.12 -19.49 31.05
N ARG A 417 -7.69 -18.34 30.69
CA ARG A 417 -9.13 -18.19 30.51
C ARG A 417 -9.56 -18.61 29.12
N VAL A 418 -9.92 -19.86 28.96
CA VAL A 418 -10.31 -20.45 27.67
C VAL A 418 -11.72 -19.98 27.28
N GLN A 419 -11.85 -19.43 26.07
CA GLN A 419 -13.12 -18.95 25.50
C GLN A 419 -13.71 -19.91 24.47
N CYS A 420 -12.85 -20.54 23.69
CA CYS A 420 -13.24 -21.42 22.59
C CYS A 420 -12.18 -22.48 22.38
N PHE A 421 -12.58 -23.61 21.78
CA PHE A 421 -11.65 -24.69 21.48
C PHE A 421 -12.17 -25.56 20.33
N ILE A 422 -11.23 -26.26 19.70
CA ILE A 422 -11.48 -27.31 18.72
C ILE A 422 -10.49 -28.45 18.91
N LEU A 423 -10.88 -29.63 18.48
CA LEU A 423 -10.01 -30.80 18.41
C LEU A 423 -9.69 -31.14 16.95
N GLN A 424 -8.41 -31.23 16.64
CA GLN A 424 -7.93 -31.67 15.33
C GLN A 424 -6.99 -32.87 15.51
N GLY A 425 -7.52 -34.06 15.31
CA GLY A 425 -6.81 -35.29 15.63
C GLY A 425 -6.52 -35.43 17.13
N ARG A 426 -5.26 -35.35 17.50
CA ARG A 426 -4.79 -35.40 18.91
C ARG A 426 -4.35 -34.01 19.42
N GLU A 427 -4.51 -32.99 18.62
CA GLU A 427 -4.18 -31.60 18.97
C GLU A 427 -5.42 -30.85 19.41
N LEU A 428 -5.42 -30.42 20.65
CA LEU A 428 -6.43 -29.55 21.20
C LEU A 428 -5.99 -28.09 21.01
N TRP A 429 -6.74 -27.34 20.26
CA TRP A 429 -6.51 -25.92 20.03
C TRP A 429 -7.47 -25.11 20.86
N LEU A 430 -6.94 -24.21 21.67
CA LEU A 430 -7.72 -23.40 22.59
C LEU A 430 -7.48 -21.92 22.31
N GLY A 431 -8.54 -21.14 22.22
CA GLY A 431 -8.49 -19.70 22.21
C GLY A 431 -8.71 -19.16 23.62
N SER A 432 -7.80 -18.36 24.12
CA SER A 432 -7.89 -17.76 25.45
C SER A 432 -8.16 -16.27 25.38
N SER A 433 -8.55 -15.68 26.49
CA SER A 433 -8.71 -14.23 26.60
C SER A 433 -7.43 -13.51 27.03
N ASP A 434 -6.37 -14.22 27.36
CA ASP A 434 -5.17 -13.68 28.01
C ASP A 434 -3.83 -14.16 27.40
N ASN A 435 -3.80 -15.35 26.80
CA ASN A 435 -2.56 -15.99 26.33
C ASN A 435 -2.54 -16.33 24.83
N GLY A 436 -3.50 -15.84 24.06
CA GLY A 436 -3.62 -16.10 22.62
C GLY A 436 -4.18 -17.49 22.34
N VAL A 437 -3.61 -18.16 21.36
CA VAL A 437 -3.96 -19.52 20.97
C VAL A 437 -3.01 -20.50 21.63
N LEU A 438 -3.56 -21.51 22.29
CA LEU A 438 -2.81 -22.57 22.94
C LEU A 438 -3.05 -23.88 22.18
N ARG A 439 -2.00 -24.47 21.64
CA ARG A 439 -2.03 -25.77 20.98
C ARG A 439 -1.50 -26.82 21.94
N TYR A 440 -2.35 -27.71 22.39
CA TYR A 440 -1.99 -28.78 23.33
C TYR A 440 -2.00 -30.15 22.64
N ASN A 441 -0.88 -30.81 22.63
CA ASN A 441 -0.79 -32.19 22.16
C ASN A 441 -1.15 -33.16 23.32
N MET A 442 -2.26 -33.87 23.14
CA MET A 442 -2.81 -34.75 24.18
C MET A 442 -1.95 -35.97 24.47
N ASP A 443 -1.10 -36.44 23.54
CA ASP A 443 -0.22 -37.60 23.74
C ASP A 443 1.11 -37.18 24.37
N ARG A 444 1.65 -36.04 24.00
CA ARG A 444 2.96 -35.55 24.47
C ARG A 444 2.86 -34.66 25.70
N HIS A 445 1.66 -34.23 26.08
CA HIS A 445 1.38 -33.30 27.18
C HIS A 445 2.18 -31.98 27.07
N LYS A 446 2.31 -31.45 25.82
CA LYS A 446 3.03 -30.22 25.54
C LYS A 446 2.10 -29.16 24.98
N THR A 447 2.30 -27.93 25.44
CA THR A 447 1.57 -26.78 24.95
C THR A 447 2.52 -25.87 24.17
N LEU A 448 2.10 -25.46 22.95
CA LEU A 448 2.66 -24.38 22.18
C LEU A 448 1.79 -23.15 22.34
N VAL A 449 2.38 -22.02 22.72
CA VAL A 449 1.70 -20.74 22.87
C VAL A 449 1.90 -19.91 21.61
N ILE A 450 0.82 -19.46 21.01
CA ILE A 450 0.81 -18.60 19.82
C ILE A 450 0.11 -17.31 20.18
N ASN A 451 0.86 -16.22 20.30
CA ASN A 451 0.39 -14.94 20.78
C ASN A 451 0.96 -13.77 19.99
N LYS A 452 0.91 -12.57 20.52
CA LYS A 452 1.48 -11.38 19.86
C LYS A 452 2.96 -11.52 19.51
N SER A 453 3.73 -12.24 20.30
CA SER A 453 5.17 -12.46 20.02
C SER A 453 5.43 -13.31 18.77
N ASN A 454 4.46 -14.14 18.38
CA ASN A 454 4.49 -14.97 17.18
C ASN A 454 3.80 -14.32 15.97
N GLY A 455 3.19 -13.12 16.12
CA GLY A 455 2.57 -12.40 15.02
C GLY A 455 1.04 -12.27 15.07
N LEU A 456 0.36 -12.75 16.11
CA LEU A 456 -1.03 -12.40 16.37
C LEU A 456 -1.12 -10.89 16.71
N ARG A 457 -2.26 -10.27 16.37
CA ARG A 457 -2.51 -8.87 16.76
C ARG A 457 -3.21 -8.71 18.09
N SER A 458 -3.69 -9.81 18.66
CA SER A 458 -4.35 -9.85 19.96
C SER A 458 -4.07 -11.16 20.66
N ASP A 459 -3.97 -11.12 21.99
CA ASP A 459 -3.93 -12.29 22.86
C ASP A 459 -5.33 -12.71 23.30
N PHE A 460 -6.34 -11.88 23.03
CA PHE A 460 -7.75 -12.23 23.21
C PHE A 460 -8.30 -12.90 21.94
N ILE A 461 -8.68 -14.15 22.05
CA ILE A 461 -9.28 -14.96 20.99
C ILE A 461 -10.77 -15.15 21.24
N TYR A 462 -11.60 -14.67 20.35
CA TYR A 462 -13.04 -14.74 20.46
C TYR A 462 -13.64 -16.05 19.93
N ASN A 463 -13.09 -16.54 18.85
CA ASN A 463 -13.50 -17.79 18.22
C ASN A 463 -12.36 -18.49 17.51
N ILE A 464 -12.52 -19.80 17.33
CA ILE A 464 -11.54 -20.66 16.69
C ILE A 464 -12.24 -21.73 15.85
N ILE A 465 -11.71 -22.01 14.64
CA ILE A 465 -12.27 -23.05 13.77
C ILE A 465 -11.18 -23.61 12.85
N ALA A 466 -11.30 -24.90 12.48
CA ALA A 466 -10.40 -25.53 11.51
C ALA A 466 -10.96 -25.41 10.09
N GLY A 467 -10.16 -24.89 9.17
CA GLY A 467 -10.45 -24.89 7.74
C GLY A 467 -10.34 -26.29 7.12
N ASN A 468 -10.84 -26.46 5.88
CA ASN A 468 -10.69 -27.73 5.15
C ASN A 468 -9.24 -27.99 4.71
N ASP A 469 -8.41 -26.94 4.68
CA ASP A 469 -6.97 -26.99 4.40
C ASP A 469 -6.11 -27.41 5.63
N GLY A 470 -6.76 -27.73 6.75
CA GLY A 470 -6.11 -28.07 8.00
C GLY A 470 -5.56 -26.91 8.80
N ASN A 471 -5.65 -25.68 8.28
CA ASN A 471 -5.22 -24.48 8.99
C ASN A 471 -6.26 -24.03 10.01
N ILE A 472 -5.79 -23.36 11.04
CA ILE A 472 -6.64 -22.85 12.12
C ILE A 472 -6.97 -21.38 11.85
N TRP A 473 -8.24 -21.06 11.91
CA TRP A 473 -8.76 -19.71 11.79
C TRP A 473 -9.20 -19.20 13.14
N VAL A 474 -8.79 -17.98 13.46
CA VAL A 474 -9.13 -17.35 14.75
C VAL A 474 -9.62 -15.93 14.54
N GLY A 475 -10.70 -15.59 15.22
CA GLY A 475 -11.24 -14.24 15.27
C GLY A 475 -10.73 -13.51 16.51
N THR A 476 -10.31 -12.27 16.30
CA THR A 476 -9.78 -11.38 17.34
C THR A 476 -10.50 -10.03 17.33
N GLY A 477 -10.15 -9.13 18.25
CA GLY A 477 -10.63 -7.75 18.23
C GLY A 477 -10.07 -6.87 17.12
N PHE A 478 -9.08 -7.38 16.34
CA PHE A 478 -8.41 -6.63 15.28
C PHE A 478 -8.56 -7.25 13.90
N GLY A 479 -9.38 -8.28 13.74
CA GLY A 479 -9.62 -9.01 12.50
C GLY A 479 -9.40 -10.51 12.66
N ILE A 480 -9.28 -11.19 11.51
CA ILE A 480 -9.18 -12.64 11.42
C ILE A 480 -7.72 -13.02 11.16
N HIS A 481 -7.28 -14.10 11.80
CA HIS A 481 -5.96 -14.68 11.57
C HIS A 481 -6.10 -16.13 11.12
N ARG A 482 -5.26 -16.53 10.19
CA ARG A 482 -5.07 -17.92 9.75
C ARG A 482 -3.72 -18.38 10.22
N ILE A 483 -3.70 -19.48 10.95
CA ILE A 483 -2.51 -20.10 11.50
C ILE A 483 -2.25 -21.38 10.74
N ALA A 484 -1.13 -21.45 10.02
CA ALA A 484 -0.60 -22.64 9.38
C ALA A 484 0.62 -23.10 10.16
N MET A 485 0.83 -24.41 10.28
CA MET A 485 2.04 -24.95 10.87
C MET A 485 3.00 -25.35 9.75
N ASN A 486 4.26 -24.92 9.83
CA ASN A 486 5.28 -25.34 8.87
C ASN A 486 5.84 -26.75 9.23
N GLN A 487 6.76 -27.26 8.41
CA GLN A 487 7.38 -28.58 8.63
C GLN A 487 8.20 -28.66 9.92
N ASN A 488 8.61 -27.54 10.47
CA ASN A 488 9.36 -27.46 11.74
C ASN A 488 8.46 -27.27 12.96
N ASP A 489 7.14 -27.39 12.80
CA ASP A 489 6.13 -27.17 13.84
C ASP A 489 6.09 -25.71 14.36
N GLU A 490 6.47 -24.74 13.51
CA GLU A 490 6.41 -23.31 13.81
C GLU A 490 5.15 -22.67 13.18
N PRO A 491 4.48 -21.77 13.89
CA PRO A 491 3.27 -21.11 13.38
C PRO A 491 3.60 -20.06 12.31
N GLN A 492 2.95 -20.17 11.16
CA GLN A 492 2.92 -19.14 10.12
C GLN A 492 1.56 -18.44 10.17
N ILE A 493 1.56 -17.17 10.56
CA ILE A 493 0.34 -16.41 10.79
C ILE A 493 0.08 -15.46 9.65
N THR A 494 -1.08 -15.61 9.02
CA THR A 494 -1.59 -14.66 8.02
C THR A 494 -2.71 -13.84 8.66
N PHE A 495 -2.58 -12.53 8.61
CA PHE A 495 -3.56 -11.60 9.11
C PHE A 495 -4.48 -11.10 8.00
N TYR A 496 -5.77 -11.06 8.25
CA TYR A 496 -6.80 -10.49 7.39
C TYR A 496 -7.49 -9.33 8.13
N GLY A 497 -7.52 -8.17 7.48
CA GLY A 497 -8.13 -6.96 8.01
C GLY A 497 -8.94 -6.23 6.93
N LYS A 498 -9.12 -4.93 7.06
CA LYS A 498 -9.86 -4.12 6.09
C LYS A 498 -9.34 -4.23 4.66
N ALA A 499 -8.02 -4.35 4.49
CA ALA A 499 -7.41 -4.51 3.18
C ALA A 499 -7.83 -5.80 2.44
N GLN A 500 -8.36 -6.79 3.16
CA GLN A 500 -8.88 -8.05 2.61
C GLN A 500 -10.41 -8.12 2.61
N GLY A 501 -11.09 -6.99 2.81
CA GLY A 501 -12.54 -6.90 2.78
C GLY A 501 -13.25 -7.14 4.13
N ILE A 502 -12.51 -7.15 5.23
CA ILE A 502 -13.12 -7.28 6.56
C ILE A 502 -13.69 -5.93 6.99
N THR A 503 -15.01 -5.84 7.07
CA THR A 503 -15.74 -4.63 7.50
C THR A 503 -15.92 -4.55 9.02
N GLY A 504 -16.15 -5.69 9.69
CA GLY A 504 -16.21 -5.82 11.15
C GLY A 504 -14.88 -6.36 11.68
N MET A 505 -14.14 -5.55 12.42
CA MET A 505 -12.81 -5.94 12.90
C MET A 505 -12.86 -6.82 14.15
N GLU A 506 -13.85 -6.63 15.00
CA GLU A 506 -13.98 -7.36 16.26
C GLU A 506 -14.95 -8.54 16.09
N SER A 507 -14.45 -9.74 16.31
CA SER A 507 -15.23 -10.96 16.31
C SER A 507 -16.03 -11.12 17.61
N ASN A 508 -17.14 -11.82 17.57
CA ASN A 508 -17.91 -12.19 18.76
C ASN A 508 -17.56 -13.60 19.25
N VAL A 509 -17.71 -13.81 20.54
CA VAL A 509 -17.33 -15.06 21.21
C VAL A 509 -18.12 -16.25 20.63
N ASN A 510 -17.41 -17.27 20.19
CA ASN A 510 -17.96 -18.50 19.60
C ASN A 510 -18.88 -18.28 18.37
N ALA A 511 -18.94 -17.06 17.81
CA ALA A 511 -19.73 -16.73 16.63
C ALA A 511 -18.97 -17.12 15.34
N VAL A 512 -18.81 -18.40 15.10
CA VAL A 512 -18.14 -18.93 13.91
C VAL A 512 -18.81 -20.20 13.43
N LEU A 513 -18.92 -20.35 12.10
CA LEU A 513 -19.50 -21.52 11.46
C LEU A 513 -18.73 -21.85 10.20
N LYS A 514 -18.40 -23.13 10.01
CA LYS A 514 -17.88 -23.65 8.73
C LYS A 514 -18.99 -24.40 8.02
N LEU A 515 -19.14 -24.11 6.74
CA LEU A 515 -20.06 -24.81 5.86
C LEU A 515 -19.38 -25.99 5.14
N PRO A 516 -20.15 -26.95 4.60
CA PRO A 516 -19.60 -28.11 3.89
C PRO A 516 -18.74 -27.80 2.68
N ASP A 517 -18.99 -26.66 2.01
CA ASP A 517 -18.19 -26.15 0.88
C ASP A 517 -16.80 -25.63 1.31
N GLY A 518 -16.52 -25.60 2.61
CA GLY A 518 -15.28 -25.11 3.20
C GLY A 518 -15.29 -23.60 3.47
N SER A 519 -16.33 -22.90 3.14
CA SER A 519 -16.49 -21.50 3.51
C SER A 519 -16.70 -21.35 5.02
N ILE A 520 -16.28 -20.20 5.55
CA ILE A 520 -16.37 -19.92 6.98
C ILE A 520 -17.07 -18.59 7.19
N TRP A 521 -18.02 -18.60 8.11
CA TRP A 521 -18.72 -17.41 8.55
C TRP A 521 -18.26 -17.00 9.95
N PHE A 522 -18.02 -15.71 10.15
CA PHE A 522 -17.63 -15.11 11.43
C PHE A 522 -18.66 -14.04 11.81
N GLY A 523 -19.23 -14.14 13.00
CA GLY A 523 -20.04 -13.09 13.58
C GLY A 523 -19.17 -12.02 14.21
N THR A 524 -19.45 -10.76 13.89
CA THR A 524 -18.68 -9.61 14.32
C THR A 524 -19.56 -8.53 14.94
N THR A 525 -18.94 -7.51 15.48
CA THR A 525 -19.63 -6.29 15.97
C THR A 525 -20.17 -5.42 14.83
N ASN A 526 -19.91 -5.76 13.57
CA ASN A 526 -20.41 -5.06 12.38
C ASN A 526 -20.93 -6.04 11.30
N GLY A 527 -21.85 -6.92 11.70
CA GLY A 527 -22.44 -7.90 10.81
C GLY A 527 -21.76 -9.27 10.85
N ALA A 528 -21.90 -10.03 9.79
CA ALA A 528 -21.25 -11.32 9.59
C ALA A 528 -20.26 -11.25 8.42
N LEU A 529 -19.13 -11.94 8.54
CA LEU A 529 -18.12 -12.05 7.51
C LEU A 529 -18.13 -13.45 6.93
N HIS A 530 -18.17 -13.54 5.63
CA HIS A 530 -18.12 -14.79 4.86
C HIS A 530 -16.77 -14.94 4.18
N TYR A 531 -15.98 -15.93 4.58
CA TYR A 531 -14.76 -16.35 3.92
C TYR A 531 -15.05 -17.42 2.88
N GLN A 532 -14.59 -17.21 1.64
CA GLN A 532 -14.73 -18.15 0.54
C GLN A 532 -13.36 -18.65 0.09
N PRO A 533 -13.02 -19.94 0.34
CA PRO A 533 -11.68 -20.48 0.03
C PRO A 533 -11.36 -20.52 -1.47
N HIS A 534 -12.38 -20.56 -2.34
CA HIS A 534 -12.22 -20.68 -3.79
C HIS A 534 -12.25 -19.36 -4.55
N THR A 535 -12.54 -18.26 -3.90
CA THR A 535 -12.26 -16.95 -4.50
C THR A 535 -10.73 -16.84 -4.52
N ALA A 536 -10.15 -17.20 -5.65
CA ALA A 536 -8.74 -17.07 -5.88
C ALA A 536 -8.33 -15.65 -5.47
N VAL A 537 -7.56 -15.52 -4.41
CA VAL A 537 -6.60 -14.42 -4.37
C VAL A 537 -5.89 -14.58 -5.68
N VAL A 538 -6.05 -13.63 -6.57
CA VAL A 538 -5.17 -13.53 -7.72
C VAL A 538 -3.81 -13.20 -7.10
N SER A 539 -3.12 -14.26 -6.65
CA SER A 539 -1.69 -14.21 -6.41
C SER A 539 -1.09 -13.98 -7.78
N SER A 540 -1.12 -12.73 -8.19
CA SER A 540 -0.53 -12.36 -9.45
C SER A 540 0.97 -12.50 -9.27
N ALA A 541 1.56 -13.33 -10.10
CA ALA A 541 2.99 -13.27 -10.34
C ALA A 541 3.36 -11.80 -10.60
N PRO A 542 4.53 -11.35 -10.16
CA PRO A 542 4.98 -9.99 -10.47
C PRO A 542 4.79 -9.70 -11.95
N SER A 543 4.19 -8.55 -12.28
CA SER A 543 3.84 -8.21 -13.66
C SER A 543 5.07 -8.00 -14.54
N SER A 544 6.17 -7.54 -13.95
CA SER A 544 7.45 -7.33 -14.65
C SER A 544 8.61 -7.22 -13.67
N ILE A 545 9.83 -7.38 -14.21
CA ILE A 545 11.07 -7.04 -13.51
C ILE A 545 11.68 -5.82 -14.20
N VAL A 546 12.14 -4.87 -13.43
CA VAL A 546 12.89 -3.71 -13.94
C VAL A 546 14.30 -3.73 -13.41
N LEU A 547 15.24 -3.38 -14.28
CA LEU A 547 16.62 -3.12 -13.90
C LEU A 547 16.69 -1.69 -13.36
N GLN A 548 17.06 -1.54 -12.10
CA GLN A 548 17.08 -0.25 -11.44
C GLN A 548 18.39 0.49 -11.59
N SER A 549 19.47 -0.26 -11.56
CA SER A 549 20.79 0.30 -11.80
C SER A 549 21.74 -0.74 -12.37
N VAL A 550 22.61 -0.27 -13.23
CA VAL A 550 23.83 -0.94 -13.64
C VAL A 550 24.97 -0.04 -13.22
N LYS A 551 25.87 -0.53 -12.38
CA LYS A 551 26.98 0.24 -11.82
C LYS A 551 28.28 -0.51 -11.95
N LEU A 552 29.36 0.21 -12.03
CA LEU A 552 30.69 -0.35 -11.80
C LEU A 552 30.96 -0.34 -10.28
N THR A 553 31.47 -1.44 -9.73
CA THR A 553 31.70 -1.57 -8.29
C THR A 553 32.70 -0.52 -7.78
N ASP A 554 33.65 -0.15 -8.62
CA ASP A 554 34.72 0.79 -8.30
C ASP A 554 34.40 2.24 -8.67
N GLU A 555 33.28 2.47 -9.36
CA GLU A 555 32.84 3.79 -9.81
C GLU A 555 31.33 3.94 -9.63
N SER A 556 30.92 5.04 -9.06
CA SER A 556 29.50 5.32 -8.86
C SER A 556 28.73 5.60 -10.16
N ILE A 557 29.43 5.81 -11.28
CA ILE A 557 28.87 6.20 -12.57
C ILE A 557 29.64 5.53 -13.72
N ILE A 558 28.87 5.04 -14.72
CA ILE A 558 29.42 4.53 -15.97
C ILE A 558 29.62 5.72 -16.91
N ASP A 559 30.87 5.90 -17.45
CA ASP A 559 31.17 6.96 -18.39
C ASP A 559 30.33 6.85 -19.67
N HIS A 560 29.83 7.98 -20.16
CA HIS A 560 29.05 8.05 -21.40
C HIS A 560 29.75 7.50 -22.65
N SER A 561 31.08 7.43 -22.62
CA SER A 561 31.87 6.82 -23.71
C SER A 561 31.66 5.31 -23.82
N TYR A 562 31.05 4.66 -22.84
CA TYR A 562 30.88 3.21 -22.78
C TYR A 562 29.52 2.73 -23.27
N TYR A 563 28.59 3.62 -23.61
CA TYR A 563 27.25 3.26 -24.07
C TYR A 563 26.69 4.28 -25.07
N ASP A 564 25.73 3.83 -25.87
CA ASP A 564 25.16 4.66 -26.95
C ASP A 564 24.07 5.62 -26.40
N SER A 565 23.28 5.18 -25.46
CA SER A 565 22.15 5.93 -24.85
C SER A 565 21.76 5.37 -23.51
N THR A 566 20.95 6.09 -22.77
CA THR A 566 20.36 5.60 -21.51
C THR A 566 18.86 5.46 -21.62
N GLY A 567 18.30 4.49 -20.90
CA GLY A 567 16.86 4.35 -20.74
C GLY A 567 16.27 5.50 -19.94
N ASN A 568 15.06 5.90 -20.31
CA ASN A 568 14.38 7.11 -19.82
C ASN A 568 14.15 7.16 -18.30
N TRP A 569 14.10 6.01 -17.62
CA TRP A 569 13.64 5.96 -16.22
C TRP A 569 14.75 5.78 -15.20
N TYR A 570 15.65 4.84 -15.47
CA TYR A 570 16.67 4.42 -14.50
C TYR A 570 18.08 4.77 -14.98
N GLY A 571 18.19 5.45 -16.12
CA GLY A 571 19.49 5.74 -16.70
C GLY A 571 20.28 4.48 -17.06
N ILE A 572 19.60 3.38 -17.36
CA ILE A 572 20.25 2.11 -17.72
C ILE A 572 20.96 2.27 -19.06
N PRO A 573 22.26 2.02 -19.15
CA PRO A 573 23.01 2.13 -20.38
C PRO A 573 22.54 1.10 -21.42
N TYR A 574 22.30 1.53 -22.66
CA TYR A 574 22.10 0.64 -23.81
C TYR A 574 23.39 0.44 -24.58
N ASN A 575 23.60 -0.80 -25.05
CA ASN A 575 24.80 -1.21 -25.78
C ASN A 575 26.07 -0.92 -24.97
N LEU A 576 26.04 -1.26 -23.66
CA LEU A 576 27.15 -1.04 -22.75
C LEU A 576 28.39 -1.84 -23.19
N ARG A 577 29.51 -1.14 -23.45
CA ARG A 577 30.81 -1.72 -23.84
C ARG A 577 31.88 -1.23 -22.88
N LEU A 578 32.28 -2.08 -21.96
CA LEU A 578 33.22 -1.74 -20.91
C LEU A 578 34.65 -2.09 -21.35
N PRO A 579 35.63 -1.27 -21.01
CA PRO A 579 37.03 -1.65 -21.18
C PRO A 579 37.38 -2.77 -20.18
N TYR A 580 38.35 -3.59 -20.52
CA TYR A 580 38.75 -4.78 -19.73
C TYR A 580 39.14 -4.48 -18.27
N ASN A 581 39.54 -3.25 -17.96
CA ASN A 581 39.92 -2.81 -16.61
C ASN A 581 38.72 -2.25 -15.81
N LYS A 582 37.53 -2.18 -16.38
CA LYS A 582 36.27 -1.80 -15.79
C LYS A 582 35.32 -3.00 -15.80
N ASN A 583 35.77 -4.10 -15.26
CA ASN A 583 35.09 -5.41 -15.34
C ASN A 583 34.42 -5.86 -14.05
N ASN A 584 34.22 -4.96 -13.11
CA ASN A 584 33.44 -5.17 -11.88
C ASN A 584 32.09 -4.48 -12.02
N ILE A 585 31.02 -5.24 -12.27
CA ILE A 585 29.69 -4.73 -12.57
C ILE A 585 28.66 -5.21 -11.53
N ALA A 586 27.84 -4.30 -11.10
CA ALA A 586 26.74 -4.58 -10.18
C ALA A 586 25.38 -4.26 -10.81
N PHE A 587 24.45 -5.14 -10.63
CA PHE A 587 23.06 -5.01 -11.06
C PHE A 587 22.15 -4.88 -9.83
N THR A 588 21.24 -3.92 -9.89
CA THR A 588 20.11 -3.85 -8.95
C THR A 588 18.82 -3.95 -9.75
N PHE A 589 17.98 -4.85 -9.37
CA PHE A 589 16.72 -5.15 -10.07
C PHE A 589 15.55 -5.20 -9.06
N GLN A 590 14.34 -5.01 -9.56
CA GLN A 590 13.14 -5.08 -8.73
C GLN A 590 11.95 -5.59 -9.53
N ALA A 591 11.20 -6.51 -8.95
CA ALA A 591 9.90 -6.89 -9.46
C ALA A 591 8.88 -5.78 -9.22
N ILE A 592 8.07 -5.50 -10.21
CA ILE A 592 6.90 -4.63 -10.07
C ILE A 592 5.73 -5.53 -9.69
N THR A 593 5.22 -5.34 -8.47
CA THR A 593 4.00 -5.98 -8.00
C THR A 593 2.99 -4.88 -7.65
N LEU A 594 1.83 -4.95 -8.24
CA LEU A 594 0.73 -4.02 -7.97
C LEU A 594 -0.25 -4.59 -6.94
N SER A 595 -0.15 -5.88 -6.64
CA SER A 595 -1.08 -6.62 -5.77
C SER A 595 -0.74 -6.61 -4.27
N GLY A 596 0.33 -5.92 -3.84
CA GLY A 596 0.72 -5.78 -2.43
C GLY A 596 2.05 -6.43 -2.08
N VAL A 597 2.44 -6.30 -0.81
CA VAL A 597 3.74 -6.78 -0.31
C VAL A 597 3.70 -8.30 -0.19
N GLN A 598 4.00 -8.98 -1.28
CA GLN A 598 4.44 -10.37 -1.22
C GLN A 598 5.96 -10.40 -1.11
N GLN A 599 6.50 -11.36 -0.37
CA GLN A 599 7.93 -11.63 -0.41
C GLN A 599 8.26 -12.14 -1.81
N VAL A 600 8.81 -11.24 -2.64
CA VAL A 600 9.32 -11.60 -3.95
C VAL A 600 10.73 -12.13 -3.77
N VAL A 601 10.98 -13.29 -4.31
CA VAL A 601 12.32 -13.89 -4.39
C VAL A 601 12.82 -13.84 -5.83
N TYR A 602 14.13 -13.71 -5.97
CA TYR A 602 14.81 -13.58 -7.24
C TYR A 602 15.81 -14.68 -7.43
N ARG A 603 16.04 -15.07 -8.69
CA ARG A 603 17.19 -15.83 -9.11
C ARG A 603 17.79 -15.21 -10.36
N TYR A 604 19.07 -15.37 -10.55
CA TYR A 604 19.79 -14.76 -11.66
C TYR A 604 20.87 -15.70 -12.19
N ARG A 605 21.27 -15.45 -13.44
CA ARG A 605 22.40 -16.09 -14.09
C ARG A 605 23.07 -15.12 -15.05
N MET A 606 24.30 -15.41 -15.44
CA MET A 606 25.05 -14.66 -16.43
C MET A 606 25.49 -15.59 -17.56
N ASP A 607 24.90 -15.45 -18.73
CA ASP A 607 25.38 -16.14 -19.93
C ASP A 607 26.73 -15.56 -20.32
N GLY A 608 27.67 -16.43 -20.64
CA GLY A 608 29.09 -16.11 -20.86
C GLY A 608 29.99 -16.51 -19.68
N LEU A 609 29.42 -16.95 -18.53
CA LEU A 609 30.14 -17.44 -17.34
C LEU A 609 29.84 -18.88 -17.00
N GLU A 610 29.26 -19.69 -17.84
CA GLU A 610 28.93 -21.12 -17.59
C GLU A 610 28.34 -21.40 -16.20
N ALA A 611 27.62 -20.44 -15.60
CA ALA A 611 27.08 -20.56 -14.28
C ALA A 611 25.59 -20.98 -14.33
N PRO A 612 25.17 -21.94 -13.48
CA PRO A 612 23.76 -22.28 -13.34
C PRO A 612 22.97 -21.10 -12.75
N TRP A 613 21.65 -21.18 -12.76
CA TRP A 613 20.80 -20.25 -12.01
C TRP A 613 21.19 -20.23 -10.53
N SER A 614 21.24 -19.04 -9.93
CA SER A 614 21.38 -18.90 -8.48
C SER A 614 20.21 -19.55 -7.75
N GLN A 615 20.37 -19.83 -6.47
CA GLN A 615 19.23 -20.16 -5.62
C GLN A 615 18.29 -18.97 -5.47
N TRP A 616 17.02 -19.23 -5.21
CA TRP A 616 16.04 -18.20 -4.93
C TRP A 616 16.41 -17.44 -3.65
N SER A 617 16.46 -16.12 -3.72
CA SER A 617 16.82 -15.23 -2.61
C SER A 617 15.97 -13.96 -2.63
N ALA A 618 15.72 -13.37 -1.48
CA ALA A 618 15.08 -12.07 -1.38
C ALA A 618 16.00 -10.90 -1.78
N THR A 619 17.29 -11.18 -2.03
CA THR A 619 18.27 -10.16 -2.44
C THR A 619 17.99 -9.68 -3.85
N ASN A 620 17.84 -8.38 -4.03
CA ASN A 620 17.52 -7.73 -5.30
C ASN A 620 18.73 -7.06 -5.97
N SER A 621 19.94 -7.48 -5.60
CA SER A 621 21.19 -6.99 -6.18
C SER A 621 22.22 -8.09 -6.28
N VAL A 622 23.07 -7.99 -7.28
CA VAL A 622 24.20 -8.90 -7.49
C VAL A 622 25.37 -8.14 -8.08
N SER A 623 26.57 -8.51 -7.67
CA SER A 623 27.82 -7.97 -8.19
C SER A 623 28.66 -9.09 -8.77
N TYR A 624 29.21 -8.84 -9.96
CA TYR A 624 30.16 -9.70 -10.63
C TYR A 624 31.51 -8.97 -10.69
N SER A 625 32.53 -9.63 -10.18
CA SER A 625 33.89 -9.06 -10.14
C SER A 625 34.82 -9.79 -11.12
N ALA A 626 35.75 -9.05 -11.67
CA ALA A 626 36.81 -9.57 -12.54
C ALA A 626 36.31 -10.36 -13.77
N LEU A 627 35.23 -9.89 -14.39
CA LEU A 627 34.69 -10.52 -15.62
C LEU A 627 35.71 -10.53 -16.74
N PRO A 628 35.97 -11.69 -17.39
CA PRO A 628 36.84 -11.74 -18.57
C PRO A 628 36.28 -10.92 -19.72
N PRO A 629 37.12 -10.50 -20.69
CA PRO A 629 36.63 -9.90 -21.93
C PRO A 629 35.72 -10.88 -22.68
N GLY A 630 34.53 -10.42 -23.07
CA GLY A 630 33.52 -11.22 -23.73
C GLY A 630 32.15 -10.51 -23.81
N LYS A 631 31.21 -11.19 -24.44
CA LYS A 631 29.80 -10.75 -24.47
C LYS A 631 29.03 -11.50 -23.40
N TYR A 632 28.23 -10.75 -22.66
CA TYR A 632 27.47 -11.25 -21.53
C TYR A 632 26.00 -10.91 -21.66
N VAL A 633 25.15 -11.82 -21.21
CA VAL A 633 23.72 -11.57 -21.03
C VAL A 633 23.38 -11.89 -19.58
N PHE A 634 23.02 -10.87 -18.82
CA PHE A 634 22.49 -11.01 -17.48
C PHE A 634 21.01 -11.36 -17.55
N HIS A 635 20.64 -12.44 -16.87
CA HIS A 635 19.26 -12.91 -16.75
C HIS A 635 18.84 -12.82 -15.30
N VAL A 636 17.65 -12.32 -15.06
CA VAL A 636 17.02 -12.33 -13.73
C VAL A 636 15.56 -12.72 -13.86
N GLN A 637 15.13 -13.60 -12.98
CA GLN A 637 13.75 -14.04 -12.81
C GLN A 637 13.28 -13.69 -11.40
N CYS A 638 12.00 -13.41 -11.24
CA CYS A 638 11.39 -13.24 -9.93
C CYS A 638 10.21 -14.19 -9.76
N GLN A 639 9.96 -14.58 -8.51
CA GLN A 639 8.84 -15.41 -8.12
C GLN A 639 8.14 -14.76 -6.93
N GLY A 640 6.80 -14.63 -7.01
CA GLY A 640 5.94 -14.30 -5.88
C GLY A 640 5.44 -15.58 -5.17
N ALA A 641 4.54 -15.43 -4.22
CA ALA A 641 3.89 -16.57 -3.55
C ALA A 641 2.89 -17.25 -4.51
N GLY A 642 3.35 -18.25 -5.27
CA GLY A 642 2.55 -19.06 -6.20
C GLY A 642 3.39 -19.69 -7.30
N GLU A 643 2.94 -20.82 -7.88
CA GLU A 643 3.66 -21.63 -8.88
C GLU A 643 3.51 -21.13 -10.34
N GLN A 644 3.27 -19.86 -10.60
CA GLN A 644 3.06 -19.37 -11.98
C GLN A 644 4.36 -18.92 -12.65
N THR A 645 4.34 -18.94 -14.02
CA THR A 645 5.44 -18.52 -14.89
C THR A 645 6.02 -17.17 -14.49
N ASN A 646 7.31 -17.19 -14.23
CA ASN A 646 8.03 -16.03 -13.70
C ASN A 646 8.48 -15.12 -14.83
N PRO A 647 8.26 -13.81 -14.78
CA PRO A 647 8.83 -12.88 -15.74
C PRO A 647 10.35 -12.95 -15.70
N GLU A 648 10.96 -12.83 -16.87
CA GLU A 648 12.40 -12.80 -17.04
C GLU A 648 12.83 -11.47 -17.66
N LEU A 649 13.84 -10.87 -17.07
CA LEU A 649 14.52 -9.70 -17.61
C LEU A 649 15.90 -10.10 -18.10
N THR A 650 16.28 -9.62 -19.28
CA THR A 650 17.62 -9.82 -19.86
C THR A 650 18.29 -8.48 -20.09
N TYR A 651 19.58 -8.43 -19.82
CA TYR A 651 20.42 -7.27 -20.09
C TYR A 651 21.77 -7.70 -20.67
N SER A 652 22.08 -7.21 -21.90
CA SER A 652 23.30 -7.56 -22.61
C SER A 652 24.34 -6.45 -22.53
N PHE A 653 25.60 -6.84 -22.35
CA PHE A 653 26.73 -5.94 -22.34
C PHE A 653 27.98 -6.65 -22.84
N GLU A 654 29.03 -5.90 -23.16
CA GLU A 654 30.30 -6.42 -23.68
C GLU A 654 31.49 -5.85 -22.91
N ILE A 655 32.43 -6.70 -22.56
CA ILE A 655 33.75 -6.29 -22.06
C ILE A 655 34.76 -6.43 -23.17
N ILE A 656 35.29 -5.31 -23.60
CA ILE A 656 36.17 -5.23 -24.74
C ILE A 656 37.53 -5.82 -24.39
N THR A 657 38.06 -6.65 -25.29
CA THR A 657 39.40 -7.16 -25.14
C THR A 657 40.42 -6.04 -25.18
N PRO A 658 41.40 -6.01 -24.26
CA PRO A 658 42.44 -4.98 -24.29
C PRO A 658 43.16 -4.96 -25.63
N PHE A 659 43.24 -3.78 -26.20
CA PHE A 659 43.93 -3.56 -27.48
C PHE A 659 45.32 -4.20 -27.50
N GLN A 660 45.98 -4.23 -26.32
CA GLN A 660 47.30 -4.86 -26.15
C GLN A 660 47.32 -6.38 -26.39
N LYS A 661 46.18 -7.07 -26.23
CA LYS A 661 46.05 -8.54 -26.47
C LYS A 661 45.64 -8.85 -27.91
N THR A 662 45.28 -7.87 -28.73
CA THR A 662 44.89 -8.07 -30.12
C THR A 662 46.11 -8.44 -30.97
N ARG A 663 45.90 -9.30 -31.98
CA ARG A 663 46.98 -9.68 -32.90
C ARG A 663 47.57 -8.49 -33.60
N TRP A 664 46.77 -7.48 -33.92
CA TRP A 664 47.18 -6.25 -34.56
C TRP A 664 48.10 -5.40 -33.68
N PHE A 665 47.85 -5.34 -32.37
CA PHE A 665 48.72 -4.61 -31.46
C PHE A 665 50.11 -5.27 -31.35
N ARG A 666 50.16 -6.62 -31.25
CA ARG A 666 51.45 -7.33 -31.23
C ARG A 666 52.25 -7.09 -32.51
N LEU A 667 51.56 -7.01 -33.67
CA LEU A 667 52.19 -6.70 -34.96
C LEU A 667 52.63 -5.23 -35.01
N SER A 668 51.80 -4.30 -34.52
CA SER A 668 52.15 -2.87 -34.48
C SER A 668 53.26 -2.56 -33.47
N VAL A 669 53.32 -3.28 -32.36
CA VAL A 669 54.43 -3.16 -31.39
C VAL A 669 55.73 -3.67 -32.01
N LEU A 670 55.66 -4.77 -32.77
CA LEU A 670 56.83 -5.28 -33.50
C LEU A 670 57.34 -4.26 -34.56
N ILE A 671 56.40 -3.67 -35.29
CA ILE A 671 56.70 -2.60 -36.28
C ILE A 671 57.18 -1.32 -35.57
N ALA A 672 56.55 -0.96 -34.42
CA ALA A 672 56.95 0.21 -33.65
C ALA A 672 58.35 0.04 -33.03
N CYS A 673 58.68 -1.20 -32.56
CA CYS A 673 60.04 -1.50 -32.08
C CYS A 673 61.07 -1.35 -33.16
N ILE A 674 60.78 -1.73 -34.42
CA ILE A 674 61.65 -1.55 -35.56
C ILE A 674 61.73 -0.06 -35.90
N LEU A 675 60.69 0.66 -35.95
CA LEU A 675 60.64 2.10 -36.23
C LEU A 675 61.25 2.97 -35.12
N SER A 676 61.05 2.57 -33.84
CA SER A 676 61.62 3.30 -32.70
C SER A 676 63.09 3.15 -32.59
N GLY A 677 63.68 2.03 -33.03
CA GLY A 677 65.11 1.87 -33.21
C GLY A 677 65.70 2.91 -34.19
N ILE A 678 64.91 3.26 -35.18
CA ILE A 678 65.30 4.27 -36.18
C ILE A 678 65.04 5.71 -35.64
N LEU A 679 63.98 5.91 -34.87
CA LEU A 679 63.58 7.23 -34.39
C LEU A 679 64.34 7.67 -33.13
N LEU A 680 64.79 6.70 -32.31
CA LEU A 680 65.54 7.00 -31.07
C LEU A 680 66.86 7.74 -31.37
N GLN A 681 67.40 7.51 -32.46
CA GLN A 681 68.66 8.20 -32.98
C GLN A 681 68.35 9.67 -33.34
N TYR A 682 67.08 9.97 -33.66
CA TYR A 682 66.68 11.32 -34.12
C TYR A 682 66.14 12.21 -33.00
N ILE A 683 65.48 11.64 -31.92
CA ILE A 683 64.75 12.37 -30.93
C ILE A 683 65.56 12.81 -29.71
N VAL A 684 66.73 12.26 -29.43
CA VAL A 684 67.48 12.58 -28.19
C VAL A 684 67.80 14.10 -28.06
N ASN A 685 67.68 14.85 -29.12
CA ASN A 685 68.09 16.27 -29.11
C ASN A 685 66.96 17.31 -29.01
N SER A 686 65.70 16.95 -29.01
CA SER A 686 64.63 17.96 -29.19
C SER A 686 63.61 18.16 -28.04
N ARG A 687 63.61 17.43 -26.95
CA ARG A 687 62.48 17.47 -25.97
C ARG A 687 62.85 17.73 -24.53
N LYS A 688 63.12 18.94 -24.16
CA LYS A 688 63.22 19.32 -22.73
C LYS A 688 62.26 20.45 -22.25
N GLN A 689 61.48 21.07 -23.10
CA GLN A 689 60.78 22.30 -22.65
C GLN A 689 59.24 22.38 -22.70
N HIS A 690 58.52 21.36 -23.19
CA HIS A 690 57.06 21.60 -23.40
C HIS A 690 56.06 20.89 -22.43
N ARG A 691 56.51 20.21 -21.39
CA ARG A 691 55.67 19.23 -20.66
C ARG A 691 54.92 19.74 -19.43
N LEU A 692 55.03 20.95 -18.98
CA LEU A 692 54.53 21.37 -17.66
C LEU A 692 53.23 22.19 -17.63
N ARG A 693 52.70 22.61 -18.74
CA ARG A 693 51.52 23.53 -18.72
C ARG A 693 50.15 22.88 -18.99
N LEU A 694 50.09 21.61 -19.40
CA LEU A 694 48.81 21.03 -19.83
C LEU A 694 48.02 20.24 -18.78
N LEU A 695 48.65 19.89 -17.69
CA LEU A 695 48.07 18.95 -16.72
C LEU A 695 47.13 19.54 -15.69
N SER A 696 47.10 20.85 -15.48
CA SER A 696 46.28 21.46 -14.45
C SER A 696 44.84 21.79 -14.89
N LYS A 697 44.58 21.94 -16.19
CA LYS A 697 43.27 22.34 -16.70
C LYS A 697 42.28 21.18 -16.77
N LEU A 698 42.74 19.98 -17.04
CA LEU A 698 41.90 18.81 -17.23
C LEU A 698 41.27 18.26 -15.95
N ARG A 699 41.93 18.38 -14.79
CA ARG A 699 41.42 17.85 -13.51
C ARG A 699 40.20 18.56 -12.97
N SER A 700 40.00 19.84 -13.21
CA SER A 700 38.90 20.60 -12.67
C SER A 700 37.59 20.38 -13.46
N GLU A 701 37.66 20.11 -14.74
CA GLU A 701 36.49 19.84 -15.60
C GLU A 701 35.93 18.45 -15.36
N GLU A 702 36.75 17.49 -15.04
CA GLU A 702 36.39 16.11 -14.77
C GLU A 702 35.65 15.97 -13.43
N GLN A 703 36.08 16.70 -12.40
CA GLN A 703 35.42 16.71 -11.10
C GLN A 703 34.01 17.34 -11.15
N ALA A 704 33.80 18.34 -11.99
CA ALA A 704 32.50 18.98 -12.16
C ALA A 704 31.48 18.05 -12.85
N LYS A 705 31.94 17.28 -13.85
CA LYS A 705 31.11 16.30 -14.56
C LYS A 705 30.70 15.12 -13.65
N ILE A 706 31.61 14.65 -12.81
CA ILE A 706 31.35 13.59 -11.82
C ILE A 706 30.24 14.01 -10.83
N ARG A 707 30.30 15.26 -10.33
CA ARG A 707 29.28 15.76 -9.39
C ARG A 707 27.89 15.84 -9.99
N LEU A 708 27.78 16.24 -11.26
CA LEU A 708 26.47 16.38 -11.93
C LEU A 708 25.80 15.01 -12.10
N ARG A 709 26.57 14.01 -12.53
CA ARG A 709 26.10 12.64 -12.68
C ARG A 709 25.71 12.00 -11.35
N THR A 710 26.52 12.17 -10.31
CA THR A 710 26.18 11.67 -8.97
C THR A 710 24.85 12.25 -8.48
N ALA A 711 24.53 13.50 -8.85
CA ALA A 711 23.25 14.11 -8.49
C ALA A 711 22.06 13.48 -9.23
N GLU A 712 22.23 13.13 -10.51
CA GLU A 712 21.19 12.47 -11.31
C GLU A 712 20.91 11.05 -10.82
N ASP A 713 21.95 10.25 -10.58
CA ASP A 713 21.83 8.87 -10.10
C ASP A 713 21.19 8.79 -8.70
N PHE A 714 21.56 9.70 -7.79
CA PHE A 714 20.96 9.77 -6.46
C PHE A 714 19.49 10.20 -6.49
N HIS A 715 19.11 11.08 -7.43
CA HIS A 715 17.73 11.49 -7.62
C HIS A 715 16.85 10.29 -8.01
N ASP A 716 17.32 9.49 -8.95
CA ASP A 716 16.56 8.40 -9.53
C ASP A 716 16.47 7.20 -8.57
N GLU A 717 17.50 6.94 -7.80
CA GLU A 717 17.51 5.77 -6.90
C GLU A 717 16.81 6.02 -5.55
N ILE A 718 17.10 7.12 -4.88
CA ILE A 718 16.59 7.38 -3.52
C ILE A 718 15.26 8.12 -3.54
N GLY A 719 15.09 9.10 -4.43
CA GLY A 719 13.84 9.85 -4.55
C GLY A 719 12.67 8.93 -4.87
N ASN A 720 12.89 7.98 -5.76
CA ASN A 720 11.90 7.02 -6.22
C ASN A 720 11.46 6.03 -5.13
N LYS A 721 12.38 5.52 -4.30
CA LYS A 721 12.07 4.63 -3.16
C LYS A 721 11.25 5.35 -2.09
N LEU A 722 11.61 6.58 -1.76
CA LEU A 722 10.92 7.36 -0.73
C LEU A 722 9.50 7.72 -1.13
N THR A 723 9.27 8.07 -2.39
CA THR A 723 7.93 8.36 -2.91
C THR A 723 7.03 7.13 -2.84
N ARG A 724 7.56 5.94 -3.14
CA ARG A 724 6.81 4.68 -3.03
C ARG A 724 6.40 4.37 -1.59
N ILE A 725 7.30 4.57 -0.61
CA ILE A 725 6.99 4.38 0.80
C ILE A 725 5.83 5.30 1.20
N ASN A 726 5.87 6.56 0.80
CA ASN A 726 4.84 7.55 1.13
C ASN A 726 3.47 7.18 0.56
N VAL A 727 3.43 6.73 -0.70
CA VAL A 727 2.20 6.25 -1.34
C VAL A 727 1.63 5.03 -0.61
N LEU A 728 2.48 4.06 -0.27
CA LEU A 728 2.05 2.86 0.44
C LEU A 728 1.53 3.15 1.85
N THR A 729 2.19 4.08 2.56
CA THR A 729 1.77 4.53 3.89
C THR A 729 0.41 5.24 3.83
N ASN A 730 0.19 6.08 2.82
CA ASN A 730 -1.08 6.75 2.59
C ASN A 730 -2.21 5.78 2.19
N VAL A 731 -1.90 4.78 1.38
CA VAL A 731 -2.86 3.72 1.04
C VAL A 731 -3.27 2.91 2.27
N LEU A 732 -2.30 2.57 3.14
CA LEU A 732 -2.56 1.89 4.41
C LEU A 732 -3.43 2.74 5.34
N LYS A 733 -3.11 4.02 5.49
CA LYS A 733 -3.81 4.98 6.34
C LYS A 733 -5.29 5.15 5.94
N ASN A 734 -5.56 5.07 4.64
CA ASN A 734 -6.91 5.28 4.09
C ASN A 734 -7.75 4.00 3.99
N LYS A 735 -7.15 2.81 4.19
CA LYS A 735 -7.86 1.53 4.02
C LYS A 735 -8.17 0.77 5.32
N ILE A 736 -7.62 1.19 6.44
CA ILE A 736 -7.70 0.46 7.71
C ILE A 736 -8.28 1.38 8.77
N ASN A 737 -9.25 0.91 9.55
CA ASN A 737 -9.67 1.62 10.78
C ASN A 737 -8.56 1.48 11.83
N LEU A 738 -7.76 2.51 11.94
CA LEU A 738 -6.55 2.52 12.75
C LEU A 738 -6.90 2.87 14.21
N ASN A 739 -6.36 2.10 15.15
CA ASN A 739 -6.30 2.53 16.52
C ASN A 739 -5.32 3.72 16.66
N PRO A 740 -5.37 4.48 17.76
CA PRO A 740 -4.49 5.66 17.94
C PRO A 740 -3.00 5.34 17.85
N GLU A 741 -2.58 4.13 18.21
CA GLU A 741 -1.18 3.72 18.19
C GLU A 741 -0.68 3.43 16.78
N THR A 742 -1.48 2.74 15.97
CA THR A 742 -1.14 2.45 14.56
C THR A 742 -1.17 3.71 13.71
N THR A 743 -2.11 4.62 13.98
CA THR A 743 -2.14 5.96 13.36
C THR A 743 -0.88 6.73 13.68
N ARG A 744 -0.39 6.65 14.93
CA ARG A 744 0.86 7.29 15.36
C ARG A 744 2.07 6.73 14.62
N ILE A 745 2.14 5.40 14.45
CA ILE A 745 3.24 4.75 13.74
C ILE A 745 3.23 5.13 12.26
N LEU A 746 2.08 5.12 11.61
CA LEU A 746 1.96 5.51 10.20
C LEU A 746 2.29 6.97 9.98
N ASN A 747 1.85 7.87 10.86
CA ASN A 747 2.25 9.26 10.84
C ASN A 747 3.77 9.42 11.02
N GLN A 748 4.37 8.63 11.91
CA GLN A 748 5.81 8.63 12.13
C GLN A 748 6.59 8.10 10.92
N ILE A 749 6.06 7.11 10.18
CA ILE A 749 6.66 6.64 8.92
C ILE A 749 6.54 7.73 7.84
N GLU A 750 5.40 8.37 7.73
CA GLU A 750 5.16 9.47 6.79
C GLU A 750 6.11 10.64 7.07
N ASP A 751 6.19 11.08 8.32
CA ASP A 751 7.09 12.15 8.76
C ASP A 751 8.56 11.80 8.50
N ASN A 752 8.98 10.59 8.82
CA ASN A 752 10.34 10.13 8.57
C ASN A 752 10.65 10.06 7.07
N THR A 753 9.68 9.60 6.27
CA THR A 753 9.83 9.51 4.82
C THR A 753 9.89 10.91 4.19
N ALA A 754 9.05 11.83 4.64
CA ALA A 754 9.08 13.23 4.22
C ALA A 754 10.40 13.92 4.60
N GLN A 755 10.91 13.66 5.81
CA GLN A 755 12.21 14.18 6.25
C GLN A 755 13.37 13.61 5.42
N LEU A 756 13.34 12.30 5.11
CA LEU A 756 14.34 11.66 4.25
C LEU A 756 14.28 12.22 2.82
N TYR A 757 13.08 12.42 2.28
CA TYR A 757 12.88 13.01 0.96
C TYR A 757 13.42 14.45 0.89
N GLY A 758 13.10 15.28 1.89
CA GLY A 758 13.62 16.63 2.01
C GLY A 758 15.16 16.64 2.12
N GLY A 759 15.73 15.77 2.96
CA GLY A 759 17.17 15.64 3.14
C GLY A 759 17.90 15.20 1.86
N THR A 760 17.31 14.28 1.11
CA THR A 760 17.84 13.81 -0.18
C THR A 760 17.85 14.92 -1.23
N ARG A 761 16.79 15.70 -1.32
CA ARG A 761 16.66 16.86 -2.21
C ARG A 761 17.72 17.95 -1.93
N ASP A 762 18.09 18.13 -0.66
CA ASP A 762 19.14 19.08 -0.28
C ASP A 762 20.53 18.58 -0.66
N ILE A 763 20.78 17.28 -0.53
CA ILE A 763 22.04 16.68 -1.00
C ILE A 763 22.18 16.88 -2.50
N LEU A 764 21.13 16.58 -3.26
CA LEU A 764 21.08 16.72 -4.71
C LEU A 764 21.32 18.17 -5.18
N TRP A 765 20.69 19.11 -4.49
CA TRP A 765 20.88 20.52 -4.78
C TRP A 765 22.35 20.95 -4.55
N SER A 766 22.97 20.44 -3.49
CA SER A 766 24.37 20.77 -3.16
C SER A 766 25.41 20.12 -4.08
N LEU A 767 25.02 19.09 -4.83
CA LEU A 767 25.90 18.42 -5.79
C LEU A 767 26.05 19.20 -7.11
N LYS A 768 25.12 20.11 -7.44
CA LYS A 768 25.18 20.90 -8.65
C LYS A 768 26.26 22.00 -8.54
N PRO A 769 27.29 22.00 -9.42
CA PRO A 769 28.35 23.00 -9.37
C PRO A 769 27.88 24.45 -9.56
N SER A 770 26.73 24.67 -10.21
CA SER A 770 26.09 25.98 -10.35
C SER A 770 25.72 26.60 -9.01
N ASN A 771 25.47 25.78 -7.99
CA ASN A 771 24.95 26.19 -6.69
C ASN A 771 26.05 26.41 -5.65
N ASP A 772 27.33 26.25 -6.04
CA ASP A 772 28.50 26.41 -5.19
C ASP A 772 28.82 27.88 -4.89
N ASN A 773 27.87 28.81 -5.00
CA ASN A 773 28.10 30.22 -4.68
C ASN A 773 27.18 30.69 -3.56
N LEU A 774 27.68 31.70 -2.81
CA LEU A 774 27.03 32.19 -1.62
C LEU A 774 25.59 32.71 -1.90
N TYR A 775 25.37 33.33 -3.05
CA TYR A 775 24.07 33.91 -3.40
C TYR A 775 23.01 32.80 -3.53
N GLU A 776 23.28 31.74 -4.28
CA GLU A 776 22.35 30.61 -4.47
C GLU A 776 22.07 29.86 -3.13
N ILE A 777 23.09 29.71 -2.30
CA ILE A 777 22.96 29.08 -0.97
C ILE A 777 22.00 29.87 -0.10
N LEU A 778 22.14 31.19 -0.05
CA LEU A 778 21.31 32.06 0.75
C LEU A 778 19.86 32.13 0.23
N HIS A 779 19.68 32.14 -1.09
CA HIS A 779 18.36 32.03 -1.70
C HIS A 779 17.68 30.68 -1.33
N ARG A 780 18.44 29.60 -1.34
CA ARG A 780 17.94 28.29 -0.90
C ARG A 780 17.45 28.28 0.54
N ILE A 781 18.19 28.95 1.43
CA ILE A 781 17.79 29.09 2.85
C ILE A 781 16.57 29.99 2.99
N ARG A 782 16.52 31.10 2.27
CA ARG A 782 15.38 32.01 2.24
C ARG A 782 14.11 31.30 1.76
N ASP A 783 14.19 30.62 0.64
CA ASP A 783 13.06 29.91 0.01
C ASP A 783 12.55 28.81 0.93
N PHE A 784 13.46 28.06 1.55
CA PHE A 784 13.09 27.08 2.59
C PHE A 784 12.34 27.73 3.77
N GLY A 785 12.83 28.88 4.27
CA GLY A 785 12.14 29.62 5.34
C GLY A 785 10.77 30.13 4.88
N GLY A 786 10.66 30.65 3.66
CA GLY A 786 9.39 31.07 3.07
C GLY A 786 8.39 29.93 2.98
N GLU A 787 8.80 28.79 2.42
CA GLU A 787 7.96 27.60 2.34
C GLU A 787 7.56 27.07 3.74
N LEU A 788 8.48 27.10 4.69
CA LEU A 788 8.27 26.55 6.04
C LEU A 788 7.20 27.32 6.83
N PHE A 789 7.12 28.64 6.62
CA PHE A 789 6.22 29.52 7.37
C PHE A 789 4.99 29.97 6.58
N GLN A 790 4.87 29.58 5.31
CA GLN A 790 3.82 30.04 4.38
C GLN A 790 2.39 29.80 4.90
N ASP A 791 2.16 28.64 5.51
CA ASP A 791 0.84 28.21 6.01
C ASP A 791 0.73 28.38 7.54
N THR A 792 1.53 29.26 8.11
CA THR A 792 1.55 29.51 9.55
C THR A 792 1.26 31.00 9.85
N GLU A 793 0.88 31.32 11.09
CA GLU A 793 0.71 32.70 11.55
C GLU A 793 2.04 33.39 11.83
N VAL A 794 3.17 32.79 11.45
CA VAL A 794 4.52 33.32 11.73
C VAL A 794 5.01 34.13 10.54
N ASP A 795 5.30 35.41 10.77
CA ASP A 795 5.90 36.29 9.76
C ASP A 795 7.41 36.04 9.66
N PHE A 796 7.83 35.51 8.51
CA PHE A 796 9.25 35.25 8.25
C PHE A 796 9.87 36.31 7.38
N THR A 797 10.88 36.99 7.90
CA THR A 797 11.62 38.00 7.19
C THR A 797 13.07 37.60 6.97
N PHE A 798 13.53 37.66 5.72
CA PHE A 798 14.91 37.42 5.33
C PHE A 798 15.54 38.70 4.77
N THR A 799 16.70 39.10 5.32
CA THR A 799 17.38 40.33 4.91
C THR A 799 18.85 40.07 4.59
N GLY A 800 19.44 40.91 3.75
CA GLY A 800 20.88 40.92 3.52
C GLY A 800 21.39 40.06 2.36
N THR A 801 20.68 39.97 1.21
CA THR A 801 21.21 39.35 -0.01
C THR A 801 21.65 40.41 -1.02
N ASP A 802 22.81 40.19 -1.66
CA ASP A 802 23.34 41.02 -2.76
C ASP A 802 23.78 40.10 -3.91
N GLU A 803 23.41 40.43 -5.14
CA GLU A 803 23.82 39.68 -6.33
C GLU A 803 25.34 39.57 -6.52
N LYS A 804 26.10 40.53 -6.02
CA LYS A 804 27.57 40.47 -6.03
C LYS A 804 28.12 39.25 -5.29
N TRP A 805 27.33 38.61 -4.44
CA TRP A 805 27.74 37.45 -3.70
C TRP A 805 27.79 36.17 -4.52
N ARG A 806 27.36 36.18 -5.77
CA ARG A 806 27.63 35.12 -6.77
C ARG A 806 29.12 34.88 -7.01
N ASN A 807 29.93 35.90 -6.75
CA ASN A 807 31.39 35.78 -6.91
C ASN A 807 32.10 35.03 -5.77
N TYR A 808 31.42 34.80 -4.65
CA TYR A 808 31.98 34.04 -3.53
C TYR A 808 31.60 32.58 -3.67
N ARG A 809 32.55 31.76 -4.10
CA ARG A 809 32.36 30.32 -4.17
C ARG A 809 32.65 29.64 -2.83
N LEU A 810 31.73 28.79 -2.38
CA LEU A 810 31.91 27.96 -1.21
C LEU A 810 32.13 26.51 -1.64
N PRO A 811 33.08 25.80 -1.02
CA PRO A 811 33.15 24.34 -1.21
C PRO A 811 31.83 23.66 -0.86
N MET A 812 31.49 22.60 -1.55
CA MET A 812 30.23 21.86 -1.37
C MET A 812 29.96 21.49 0.09
N ASP A 813 30.99 21.08 0.82
CA ASP A 813 30.87 20.75 2.25
C ASP A 813 30.46 21.98 3.10
N MET A 814 30.99 23.16 2.76
CA MET A 814 30.60 24.38 3.43
C MET A 814 29.16 24.76 3.07
N SER A 815 28.79 24.71 1.79
CA SER A 815 27.46 25.02 1.30
C SER A 815 26.40 24.14 2.00
N ARG A 816 26.66 22.84 2.04
CA ARG A 816 25.76 21.87 2.71
C ARG A 816 25.62 22.10 4.20
N ASN A 817 26.71 22.31 4.89
CA ASN A 817 26.66 22.53 6.35
C ASN A 817 25.96 23.85 6.69
N LEU A 818 26.14 24.90 5.88
CA LEU A 818 25.46 26.19 6.06
C LEU A 818 23.94 26.05 5.92
N ILE A 819 23.47 25.43 4.85
CA ILE A 819 22.05 25.16 4.63
C ILE A 819 21.46 24.36 5.78
N MET A 820 22.13 23.30 6.21
CA MET A 820 21.61 22.42 7.25
C MET A 820 21.56 23.07 8.63
N ILE A 821 22.47 24.00 8.94
CA ILE A 821 22.41 24.78 10.20
C ILE A 821 21.12 25.60 10.23
N PHE A 822 20.85 26.38 9.17
CA PHE A 822 19.72 27.29 9.18
C PHE A 822 18.39 26.59 8.93
N LYS A 823 18.36 25.48 8.23
CA LYS A 823 17.18 24.61 8.18
C LYS A 823 16.80 24.06 9.56
N GLU A 824 17.78 23.61 10.32
CA GLU A 824 17.56 23.13 11.69
C GLU A 824 17.09 24.27 12.60
N ALA A 825 17.70 25.44 12.48
CA ALA A 825 17.35 26.62 13.26
C ALA A 825 15.92 27.09 12.97
N LEU A 826 15.52 27.19 11.68
CA LEU A 826 14.19 27.57 11.25
C LEU A 826 13.13 26.55 11.70
N ASN A 827 13.42 25.26 11.56
CA ASN A 827 12.53 24.20 12.06
C ASN A 827 12.34 24.26 13.58
N ASN A 828 13.40 24.60 14.33
CA ASN A 828 13.30 24.75 15.76
C ASN A 828 12.44 25.96 16.15
N SER A 829 12.55 27.09 15.40
CA SER A 829 11.68 28.24 15.61
C SER A 829 10.20 27.89 15.32
N LEU A 830 9.92 27.13 14.30
CA LEU A 830 8.55 26.66 14.01
C LEU A 830 8.01 25.72 15.09
N LYS A 831 8.81 24.71 15.46
CA LYS A 831 8.32 23.61 16.32
C LYS A 831 8.22 23.98 17.80
N TYR A 832 9.12 24.85 18.27
CA TYR A 832 9.33 25.03 19.71
C TYR A 832 9.20 26.48 20.19
N ALA A 833 9.35 27.46 19.28
CA ALA A 833 9.42 28.83 19.74
C ALA A 833 8.05 29.45 20.01
N HIS A 834 6.97 28.99 19.35
CA HIS A 834 5.67 29.68 19.35
C HIS A 834 5.82 31.18 19.02
N ALA A 835 6.72 31.48 18.09
CA ALA A 835 7.02 32.85 17.68
C ALA A 835 5.94 33.38 16.76
N LYS A 836 5.76 34.68 16.76
CA LYS A 836 4.96 35.42 15.77
C LYS A 836 5.82 35.92 14.61
N LYS A 837 7.11 36.16 14.91
CA LYS A 837 8.05 36.65 13.92
C LYS A 837 9.38 35.93 13.99
N VAL A 838 9.93 35.60 12.82
CA VAL A 838 11.26 35.01 12.66
C VAL A 838 12.03 35.84 11.65
N TRP A 839 13.21 36.29 12.04
CA TRP A 839 14.08 37.07 11.17
C TRP A 839 15.39 36.35 10.94
N LEU A 840 15.84 36.30 9.70
CA LEU A 840 17.16 35.84 9.34
C LEU A 840 17.90 36.98 8.60
N ASP A 841 18.90 37.54 9.26
CA ASP A 841 19.74 38.60 8.72
C ASP A 841 21.13 38.10 8.35
N VAL A 842 21.64 38.52 7.18
CA VAL A 842 22.92 38.11 6.65
C VAL A 842 23.75 39.31 6.25
N HIS A 843 24.94 39.45 6.82
CA HIS A 843 25.87 40.55 6.49
C HIS A 843 27.31 40.15 6.66
N PHE A 844 28.22 40.89 6.02
CA PHE A 844 29.65 40.76 6.24
C PHE A 844 30.09 41.58 7.47
N LYS A 845 30.53 40.91 8.51
CA LYS A 845 31.09 41.54 9.69
C LYS A 845 32.45 42.22 9.42
N SER A 846 33.23 41.66 8.50
CA SER A 846 34.52 42.19 8.01
C SER A 846 34.82 41.56 6.65
N LYS A 847 35.90 42.02 5.98
CA LYS A 847 36.28 41.49 4.64
C LYS A 847 36.46 39.97 4.68
N GLY A 848 35.57 39.24 4.03
CA GLY A 848 35.61 37.78 3.94
C GLY A 848 35.08 37.01 5.17
N VAL A 849 34.47 37.69 6.14
CA VAL A 849 33.83 37.07 7.31
C VAL A 849 32.32 37.31 7.24
N LEU A 850 31.58 36.27 6.97
CA LEU A 850 30.10 36.31 6.93
C LEU A 850 29.54 36.08 8.34
N GLN A 851 28.54 36.86 8.70
CA GLN A 851 27.70 36.65 9.86
C GLN A 851 26.24 36.46 9.40
N MET A 852 25.61 35.45 9.96
CA MET A 852 24.19 35.16 9.75
C MET A 852 23.53 35.07 11.13
N VAL A 853 22.43 35.81 11.32
CA VAL A 853 21.72 35.88 12.59
C VAL A 853 20.26 35.56 12.39
N LEU A 854 19.83 34.44 12.94
CA LEU A 854 18.43 34.10 13.06
C LEU A 854 17.92 34.50 14.43
N LYS A 855 16.78 35.19 14.46
CA LYS A 855 16.11 35.60 15.68
C LYS A 855 14.63 35.26 15.60
N ASP A 856 14.06 34.73 16.65
CA ASP A 856 12.62 34.59 16.85
C ASP A 856 12.18 35.36 18.11
N ASP A 857 10.93 35.80 18.12
CA ASP A 857 10.30 36.47 19.28
C ASP A 857 9.49 35.50 20.14
N GLY A 858 9.81 34.22 20.07
CA GLY A 858 9.06 33.15 20.71
C GLY A 858 9.31 33.03 22.21
N GLN A 859 8.88 31.91 22.77
CA GLN A 859 8.96 31.65 24.21
C GLN A 859 10.40 31.47 24.72
N GLY A 860 11.38 31.25 23.84
CA GLY A 860 12.75 30.95 24.24
C GLY A 860 12.86 29.72 25.15
N PHE A 861 14.06 29.43 25.59
CA PHE A 861 14.37 28.34 26.52
C PHE A 861 15.65 28.63 27.35
N ASP A 862 15.75 27.98 28.48
CA ASP A 862 17.01 28.04 29.25
C ASP A 862 18.01 27.03 28.68
N ILE A 863 19.06 27.55 28.05
CA ILE A 863 20.14 26.77 27.41
C ILE A 863 20.84 25.81 28.38
N ARG A 864 20.79 26.06 29.68
CA ARG A 864 21.45 25.25 30.71
C ARG A 864 20.59 24.10 31.20
N SER A 865 19.28 24.26 31.16
CA SER A 865 18.30 23.28 31.68
C SER A 865 17.78 22.29 30.63
N VAL A 866 17.82 22.65 29.35
CA VAL A 866 17.38 21.78 28.27
C VAL A 866 18.39 20.67 28.06
N LYS A 867 17.98 19.39 28.24
CA LYS A 867 18.75 18.24 27.73
C LYS A 867 19.09 18.54 26.28
N LYS A 868 20.39 18.71 25.96
CA LYS A 868 20.86 19.03 24.61
C LYS A 868 20.27 18.02 23.60
N GLY A 869 19.17 18.38 22.96
CA GLY A 869 18.62 17.62 21.85
C GLY A 869 19.66 17.55 20.73
N ASN A 870 19.55 16.54 19.89
CA ASN A 870 20.47 16.30 18.76
C ASN A 870 20.61 17.54 17.84
N GLY A 871 19.60 18.41 17.73
CA GLY A 871 19.58 19.59 16.86
C GLY A 871 20.64 20.63 17.19
N ILE A 872 20.73 21.08 18.45
CA ILE A 872 21.70 22.07 18.88
C ILE A 872 23.14 21.53 18.75
N ASN A 873 23.35 20.26 19.12
CA ASN A 873 24.63 19.61 18.96
C ASN A 873 25.05 19.50 17.50
N ASN A 874 24.12 19.13 16.61
CA ASN A 874 24.35 19.05 15.18
C ASN A 874 24.72 20.40 14.57
N MET A 875 24.04 21.47 14.95
CA MET A 875 24.40 22.83 14.52
C MET A 875 25.83 23.23 14.95
N ASN A 876 26.23 22.90 16.17
CA ASN A 876 27.60 23.16 16.65
C ASN A 876 28.64 22.37 15.86
N VAL A 877 28.41 21.07 15.63
CA VAL A 877 29.31 20.22 14.84
C VAL A 877 29.45 20.74 13.42
N ARG A 878 28.35 21.15 12.82
CA ARG A 878 28.33 21.71 11.45
C ARG A 878 29.01 23.08 11.37
N ALA A 879 28.82 23.92 12.35
CA ALA A 879 29.53 25.18 12.45
C ALA A 879 31.06 24.98 12.56
N GLY A 880 31.50 23.96 13.30
CA GLY A 880 32.92 23.56 13.36
C GLY A 880 33.46 23.14 11.99
N ARG A 881 32.66 22.40 11.15
CA ARG A 881 33.06 22.05 9.79
C ARG A 881 33.14 23.25 8.83
N LEU A 882 32.46 24.35 9.15
CA LEU A 882 32.59 25.63 8.44
C LEU A 882 33.81 26.42 8.91
N ASN A 883 34.60 25.90 9.86
CA ASN A 883 35.59 26.69 10.62
C ASN A 883 34.98 27.99 11.18
N GLY A 884 33.70 27.94 11.55
CA GLY A 884 32.89 29.03 12.05
C GLY A 884 32.61 28.88 13.55
N LYS A 885 32.10 29.94 14.11
CA LYS A 885 31.61 29.99 15.50
C LYS A 885 30.11 30.23 15.47
N ILE A 886 29.36 29.37 16.12
CA ILE A 886 27.92 29.56 16.34
C ILE A 886 27.71 29.97 17.80
N TYR A 887 26.90 30.97 18.01
CA TYR A 887 26.45 31.45 19.30
C TYR A 887 24.95 31.40 19.38
N ILE A 888 24.43 30.79 20.42
CA ILE A 888 22.99 30.67 20.67
C ILE A 888 22.69 31.36 21.98
N ASP A 889 21.81 32.34 21.95
CA ASP A 889 21.29 33.05 23.14
C ASP A 889 19.79 32.89 23.19
N SER A 890 19.27 32.25 24.23
CA SER A 890 17.85 32.03 24.45
C SER A 890 17.54 32.18 25.94
N ARG A 891 16.44 32.82 26.23
CA ARG A 891 15.92 32.97 27.59
C ARG A 891 14.41 32.86 27.58
N ASN A 892 13.85 32.22 28.57
CA ASN A 892 12.41 32.09 28.72
C ASN A 892 11.69 33.45 28.56
N GLY A 893 10.72 33.52 27.65
CA GLY A 893 9.93 34.71 27.36
C GLY A 893 10.64 35.80 26.53
N LYS A 894 11.84 35.53 25.98
CA LYS A 894 12.62 36.57 25.22
C LYS A 894 13.05 36.07 23.81
N GLY A 895 12.48 34.96 23.34
CA GLY A 895 12.85 34.37 22.05
C GLY A 895 14.24 33.73 22.02
N THR A 896 14.69 33.40 20.82
CA THR A 896 15.99 32.80 20.58
C THR A 896 16.78 33.56 19.53
N ILE A 897 18.08 33.71 19.74
CA ILE A 897 19.02 34.29 18.77
C ILE A 897 20.08 33.24 18.47
N ILE A 898 20.25 32.90 17.20
CA ILE A 898 21.29 32.02 16.70
C ILE A 898 22.18 32.82 15.75
N SER A 899 23.42 33.03 16.11
CA SER A 899 24.40 33.78 15.33
C SER A 899 25.56 32.89 14.90
N LEU A 900 25.72 32.70 13.61
CA LEU A 900 26.83 31.99 12.99
C LEU A 900 27.78 32.96 12.32
N THR A 901 29.07 32.85 12.63
CA THR A 901 30.13 33.64 12.01
C THR A 901 31.19 32.70 11.46
N PHE A 902 31.53 32.84 10.20
CA PHE A 902 32.60 32.04 9.58
C PHE A 902 33.31 32.81 8.46
N LYS A 903 34.53 32.34 8.12
CA LYS A 903 35.36 32.97 7.09
C LYS A 903 35.14 32.26 5.75
N ILE A 904 34.79 33.04 4.74
CA ILE A 904 34.70 32.55 3.38
C ILE A 904 36.12 32.31 2.83
N PRO A 905 36.40 31.15 2.24
CA PRO A 905 37.69 30.90 1.59
C PRO A 905 37.96 31.97 0.52
N PRO A 906 39.19 32.46 0.40
CA PRO A 906 39.51 33.40 -0.67
C PRO A 906 39.20 32.74 -2.00
N SER A 907 38.40 33.39 -2.86
CA SER A 907 38.09 32.97 -4.23
C SER A 907 39.44 32.91 -4.98
N GLY A 908 39.91 31.67 -5.24
CA GLY A 908 41.06 31.47 -6.12
C GLY A 908 40.68 32.04 -7.45
N LYS A 909 41.36 33.11 -7.89
CA LYS A 909 41.34 33.53 -9.26
C LYS A 909 41.82 32.34 -10.10
N ILE A 910 40.89 31.68 -10.78
CA ILE A 910 41.24 30.83 -11.89
C ILE A 910 41.74 31.82 -12.96
N LYS A 911 43.04 31.85 -13.15
CA LYS A 911 43.67 32.48 -14.33
C LYS A 911 43.28 31.73 -15.58
#